data_67149cf13eb0cbaeda676f8468c2ff0a
#
_entry.id   67149cf13eb0cbaeda676f8468c2ff0a
#
_cell.length_a   1.000
_cell.length_b   1.000
_cell.length_c   1.000
_cell.angle_alpha   90.00
_cell.angle_beta   90.00
_cell.angle_gamma   90.00
#
_symmetry.space_group_name_H-M   'P 1'
#
loop_
_entity.id
_entity.type
_entity.pdbx_description
1 polymer ?
#
loop_
_entity_poly.entity_id
_entity_poly.type
_entity_poly.pdbx_seq_one_letter_code
_entity_poly.pdbx_strand_id
1 'polypeptide(L)'
;MLYLLKEAHRQLLSVFCVHNVDEEYLISEVFMNTAFTEKELNENYLFLTQLAKTFPTVEYAMTEIVNLSSILALPKPTEHFMSDLHGQGDAFEHILNNASGVIRREIERLFVDRLSYDERETLATIVYYPKQKIKLELENVEDTDAWYRATLRNLIVLGRKISSKYTRSRLRKTLDPRFSYIIEELLTARVNFHDLDGYYDEIFDSIIRHDYAERVIVALTDAIKKLAVDKLHIVGDIYDRGTEPHRILDLLLKHPSVDIQWGNHDILWMGAALGEKTCIAGVLTNSFRHGNLDLIENVYGINLRHLLMFAQSTYKSALHFRPRKTSSEAYYDNPEVNIRAKLHKAIFVIMHKLEGQLIMRNPNYKLDHRLFLDTIDRVNSTVTIDGITYPIKDADFPTINPDDPYTLSDEEETIINELRDSFLNSPTLQKHIKFFIDKGELYRIENNNLMFHALVPLNEDGSFKAVDFGDGVPRSGKQMFDYIDAEVKRLYFAEPSMRKTHELDLMWYLWCGPDSPLFGKNKMTTFERVEIDDSKSHKEKRNAYYKYQDTKDLAIRILNEFGITDTDRAVIVNGHIPVEKINGENPIKAGGSLIVIDGGFSKYYQKTTGIAGYTLVYDSRGLYIVAHEPFVSFEKAIRENMDIHSTTEVENILATKGQMRVSDCDKGVELREQIRQLEMLIAAFECGLIKENNCYRMVKVPLNNR
;
A
#
# COMPACT_ATOMS: atom_id res chain seq x y z
N MET A 1 4.95 51.41 -5.71
CA MET A 1 5.23 49.95 -5.73
C MET A 1 3.93 49.14 -5.85
N LEU A 2 2.91 49.34 -4.98
CA LEU A 2 1.60 48.68 -5.12
C LEU A 2 0.91 48.91 -6.48
N TYR A 3 1.08 50.09 -7.07
CA TYR A 3 0.51 50.45 -8.37
C TYR A 3 1.22 49.70 -9.52
N LEU A 4 2.53 49.52 -9.43
CA LEU A 4 3.33 48.75 -10.41
C LEU A 4 3.07 47.25 -10.33
N LEU A 5 2.81 46.72 -9.15
CA LEU A 5 2.40 45.33 -8.95
C LEU A 5 1.00 45.05 -9.51
N LYS A 6 0.06 45.99 -9.36
CA LYS A 6 -1.27 45.92 -9.98
C LYS A 6 -1.19 45.98 -11.52
N GLU A 7 -0.28 46.76 -12.09
CA GLU A 7 -0.08 46.87 -13.53
C GLU A 7 0.61 45.61 -14.11
N ALA A 8 1.61 45.09 -13.42
CA ALA A 8 2.25 43.78 -13.78
C ALA A 8 1.26 42.60 -13.68
N HIS A 9 0.38 42.65 -12.71
CA HIS A 9 -0.68 41.64 -12.53
C HIS A 9 -1.72 41.74 -13.66
N ARG A 10 -2.16 42.93 -14.07
CA ARG A 10 -3.03 43.12 -15.22
C ARG A 10 -2.41 42.66 -16.53
N GLN A 11 -1.11 42.87 -16.73
CA GLN A 11 -0.42 42.38 -17.92
C GLN A 11 -0.24 40.85 -17.93
N LEU A 12 -0.05 40.22 -16.78
CA LEU A 12 -0.02 38.75 -16.66
C LEU A 12 -1.42 38.14 -16.93
N LEU A 13 -2.48 38.76 -16.44
CA LEU A 13 -3.87 38.30 -16.70
C LEU A 13 -4.29 38.46 -18.16
N SER A 14 -3.77 39.45 -18.90
CA SER A 14 -4.07 39.61 -20.31
C SER A 14 -3.45 38.53 -21.21
N VAL A 15 -2.46 37.77 -20.72
CA VAL A 15 -1.85 36.62 -21.42
C VAL A 15 -2.62 35.33 -21.21
N PHE A 16 -3.54 35.29 -20.21
CA PHE A 16 -4.39 34.14 -19.89
C PHE A 16 -5.86 34.42 -20.14
N CYS A 17 -6.23 34.75 -21.39
CA CYS A 17 -7.65 34.74 -21.78
C CYS A 17 -8.22 33.36 -21.75
N VAL A 18 -8.91 33.02 -20.68
CA VAL A 18 -9.89 31.95 -20.64
C VAL A 18 -11.22 32.54 -20.12
N HIS A 19 -12.27 32.33 -20.90
CA HIS A 19 -13.60 32.90 -20.72
C HIS A 19 -14.27 32.46 -19.42
N ASN A 20 -14.93 33.41 -18.75
CA ASN A 20 -15.96 33.25 -17.73
C ASN A 20 -15.62 32.49 -16.44
N VAL A 21 -14.90 33.15 -15.55
CA VAL A 21 -15.01 32.96 -14.09
C VAL A 21 -15.11 34.35 -13.49
N ASP A 22 -16.02 34.57 -12.55
CA ASP A 22 -16.21 35.86 -11.88
C ASP A 22 -14.87 36.38 -11.31
N GLU A 23 -14.30 37.39 -11.92
CA GLU A 23 -13.00 37.98 -11.58
C GLU A 23 -12.93 38.50 -10.13
N GLU A 24 -14.06 38.92 -9.55
CA GLU A 24 -14.13 39.38 -8.16
C GLU A 24 -13.90 38.29 -7.13
N TYR A 25 -14.25 37.03 -7.42
CA TYR A 25 -14.11 35.92 -6.45
C TYR A 25 -12.67 35.39 -6.36
N LEU A 26 -11.95 35.35 -7.47
CA LEU A 26 -10.54 34.92 -7.50
C LEU A 26 -9.58 35.97 -6.93
N ILE A 27 -9.92 37.26 -7.05
CA ILE A 27 -9.09 38.35 -6.53
C ILE A 27 -9.29 38.50 -5.01
N SER A 28 -10.47 38.22 -4.46
CA SER A 28 -10.74 38.37 -3.03
C SER A 28 -10.12 37.27 -2.17
N GLU A 29 -9.98 36.04 -2.69
CA GLU A 29 -9.35 34.94 -1.93
C GLU A 29 -7.81 34.96 -1.96
N VAL A 30 -7.20 35.51 -3.00
CA VAL A 30 -5.73 35.58 -3.16
C VAL A 30 -5.12 36.80 -2.47
N PHE A 31 -5.93 37.84 -2.23
CA PHE A 31 -5.49 39.08 -1.57
C PHE A 31 -6.31 39.41 -0.31
N MET A 32 -6.49 38.48 0.60
CA MET A 32 -6.71 38.91 1.97
C MET A 32 -5.41 39.49 2.50
N ASN A 33 -5.37 40.79 2.52
CA ASN A 33 -4.31 41.61 3.12
C ASN A 33 -4.39 41.41 4.66
N THR A 34 -3.97 40.26 5.17
CA THR A 34 -3.73 40.05 6.60
C THR A 34 -2.43 40.76 6.90
N ALA A 35 -2.52 42.05 7.22
CA ALA A 35 -1.41 42.76 7.83
C ALA A 35 -1.01 42.02 9.09
N PHE A 36 0.14 41.30 9.06
CA PHE A 36 0.69 40.65 10.24
C PHE A 36 1.02 41.70 11.29
N THR A 37 0.62 41.45 12.51
CA THR A 37 0.93 42.35 13.63
C THR A 37 2.41 42.23 14.00
N GLU A 38 2.99 43.32 14.50
CA GLU A 38 4.37 43.32 15.02
C GLU A 38 4.60 42.22 16.07
N LYS A 39 3.59 41.91 16.85
CA LYS A 39 3.61 40.83 17.83
C LYS A 39 3.79 39.47 17.17
N GLU A 40 3.00 39.15 16.13
CA GLU A 40 3.09 37.88 15.38
C GLU A 40 4.45 37.73 14.73
N LEU A 41 5.01 38.79 14.14
CA LEU A 41 6.33 38.78 13.53
C LEU A 41 7.43 38.50 14.57
N ASN A 42 7.34 39.11 15.73
CA ASN A 42 8.31 38.92 16.82
C ASN A 42 8.21 37.53 17.46
N GLU A 43 7.02 36.99 17.64
CA GLU A 43 6.80 35.61 18.13
C GLU A 43 7.41 34.57 17.17
N ASN A 44 7.43 34.83 15.88
CA ASN A 44 7.97 33.97 14.84
C ASN A 44 9.40 34.35 14.39
N TYR A 45 10.09 35.26 15.06
CA TYR A 45 11.38 35.82 14.63
C TYR A 45 12.44 34.75 14.31
N LEU A 46 12.61 33.76 15.16
CA LEU A 46 13.60 32.69 14.96
C LEU A 46 13.27 31.84 13.72
N PHE A 47 12.01 31.50 13.54
CA PHE A 47 11.52 30.76 12.39
C PHE A 47 11.74 31.55 11.09
N LEU A 48 11.33 32.82 11.08
CA LEU A 48 11.49 33.71 9.93
C LEU A 48 12.97 33.94 9.57
N THR A 49 13.85 34.02 10.58
CA THR A 49 15.30 34.11 10.38
C THR A 49 15.87 32.85 9.71
N GLN A 50 15.34 31.65 10.04
CA GLN A 50 15.75 30.43 9.34
C GLN A 50 15.18 30.38 7.94
N LEU A 51 13.94 30.81 7.74
CA LEU A 51 13.28 30.84 6.42
C LEU A 51 14.00 31.82 5.48
N ALA A 52 14.48 32.97 6.01
CA ALA A 52 15.28 33.95 5.26
C ALA A 52 16.60 33.38 4.74
N LYS A 53 17.15 32.32 5.28
CA LYS A 53 18.34 31.64 4.72
C LYS A 53 18.03 30.94 3.41
N THR A 54 16.82 30.45 3.24
CA THR A 54 16.36 29.79 2.02
C THR A 54 15.81 30.80 1.00
N PHE A 55 15.11 31.82 1.51
CA PHE A 55 14.51 32.90 0.70
C PHE A 55 15.09 34.26 1.14
N PRO A 56 16.30 34.61 0.66
CA PRO A 56 17.08 35.69 1.25
C PRO A 56 16.61 37.12 0.87
N THR A 57 15.68 37.24 -0.08
CA THR A 57 15.09 38.55 -0.49
C THR A 57 13.60 38.42 -0.75
N VAL A 58 12.90 39.55 -0.80
CA VAL A 58 11.47 39.62 -1.16
C VAL A 58 11.21 38.94 -2.52
N GLU A 59 12.07 39.11 -3.51
CA GLU A 59 11.86 38.52 -4.83
C GLU A 59 11.95 37.00 -4.83
N TYR A 60 12.84 36.41 -4.02
CA TYR A 60 12.89 34.94 -3.83
C TYR A 60 11.61 34.42 -3.17
N ALA A 61 11.16 35.07 -2.10
CA ALA A 61 9.93 34.70 -1.42
C ALA A 61 8.69 34.84 -2.32
N MET A 62 8.57 35.95 -3.06
CA MET A 62 7.49 36.18 -4.02
C MET A 62 7.50 35.16 -5.17
N THR A 63 8.68 34.79 -5.68
CA THR A 63 8.79 33.77 -6.74
C THR A 63 8.25 32.43 -6.24
N GLU A 64 8.56 32.07 -5.01
CA GLU A 64 8.05 30.82 -4.42
C GLU A 64 6.54 30.91 -4.14
N ILE A 65 6.01 32.03 -3.66
CA ILE A 65 4.56 32.23 -3.50
C ILE A 65 3.84 32.03 -4.84
N VAL A 66 4.35 32.60 -5.93
CA VAL A 66 3.78 32.40 -7.28
C VAL A 66 3.83 30.94 -7.70
N ASN A 67 4.94 30.24 -7.42
CA ASN A 67 5.09 28.83 -7.68
C ASN A 67 4.05 28.00 -6.91
N LEU A 68 3.95 28.19 -5.59
CA LEU A 68 3.02 27.46 -4.72
C LEU A 68 1.55 27.75 -5.08
N SER A 69 1.21 29.02 -5.36
CA SER A 69 -0.13 29.43 -5.82
C SER A 69 -0.51 28.78 -7.15
N SER A 70 0.46 28.65 -8.07
CA SER A 70 0.25 27.96 -9.34
C SER A 70 -0.01 26.45 -9.13
N ILE A 71 0.66 25.82 -8.16
CA ILE A 71 0.45 24.41 -7.80
C ILE A 71 -0.96 24.20 -7.26
N LEU A 72 -1.48 25.10 -6.44
CA LEU A 72 -2.86 25.02 -5.90
C LEU A 72 -3.92 24.92 -7.02
N ALA A 73 -3.69 25.53 -8.17
CA ALA A 73 -4.61 25.53 -9.31
C ALA A 73 -4.53 24.26 -10.17
N LEU A 74 -3.51 23.39 -9.97
CA LEU A 74 -3.39 22.14 -10.73
C LEU A 74 -4.47 21.12 -10.36
N PRO A 75 -4.86 20.23 -11.30
CA PRO A 75 -5.73 19.11 -10.98
C PRO A 75 -5.15 18.24 -9.87
N LYS A 76 -6.03 17.68 -9.01
CA LYS A 76 -5.62 16.70 -7.99
C LYS A 76 -4.86 15.53 -8.63
N PRO A 77 -3.67 15.18 -8.15
CA PRO A 77 -2.95 13.98 -8.57
C PRO A 77 -3.73 12.70 -8.26
N THR A 78 -3.38 11.61 -8.93
CA THR A 78 -4.05 10.32 -8.78
C THR A 78 -3.49 9.53 -7.61
N GLU A 79 -4.36 9.05 -6.73
CA GLU A 79 -4.07 8.14 -5.64
C GLU A 79 -4.72 6.79 -5.92
N HIS A 80 -4.03 5.70 -5.62
CA HIS A 80 -4.55 4.34 -5.68
C HIS A 80 -4.56 3.70 -4.31
N PHE A 81 -5.63 2.98 -4.00
CA PHE A 81 -5.79 2.21 -2.76
C PHE A 81 -5.95 0.74 -3.14
N MET A 82 -5.16 -0.12 -2.52
CA MET A 82 -5.18 -1.57 -2.72
C MET A 82 -5.04 -2.26 -1.37
N SER A 83 -5.60 -3.45 -1.22
CA SER A 83 -5.49 -4.25 0.01
C SER A 83 -5.33 -5.73 -0.30
N ASP A 84 -4.95 -6.51 0.73
CA ASP A 84 -4.99 -7.98 0.72
C ASP A 84 -4.22 -8.60 -0.46
N LEU A 85 -3.02 -8.07 -0.75
CA LEU A 85 -2.17 -8.48 -1.87
C LEU A 85 -1.64 -9.90 -1.71
N HIS A 86 -1.49 -10.37 -0.47
CA HIS A 86 -1.19 -11.75 -0.10
C HIS A 86 -0.15 -12.42 -1.00
N GLY A 87 1.00 -11.80 -1.18
CA GLY A 87 2.13 -12.37 -1.92
C GLY A 87 1.88 -12.66 -3.40
N GLN A 88 0.89 -12.02 -4.04
CA GLN A 88 0.62 -12.15 -5.48
C GLN A 88 1.48 -11.17 -6.28
N GLY A 89 2.80 -11.39 -6.28
CA GLY A 89 3.79 -10.48 -6.86
C GLY A 89 3.59 -10.20 -8.34
N ASP A 90 3.33 -11.23 -9.15
CA ASP A 90 3.11 -11.08 -10.59
C ASP A 90 1.91 -10.19 -10.93
N ALA A 91 0.77 -10.45 -10.29
CA ALA A 91 -0.44 -9.67 -10.50
C ALA A 91 -0.26 -8.22 -10.05
N PHE A 92 0.35 -8.01 -8.88
CA PHE A 92 0.63 -6.70 -8.36
C PHE A 92 1.57 -5.89 -9.27
N GLU A 93 2.66 -6.49 -9.75
CA GLU A 93 3.59 -5.82 -10.66
C GLU A 93 2.89 -5.42 -11.98
N HIS A 94 2.03 -6.30 -12.52
CA HIS A 94 1.26 -5.97 -13.72
C HIS A 94 0.32 -4.79 -13.47
N ILE A 95 -0.41 -4.77 -12.35
CA ILE A 95 -1.33 -3.67 -11.99
C ILE A 95 -0.57 -2.36 -11.75
N LEU A 96 0.62 -2.40 -11.16
CA LEU A 96 1.49 -1.22 -11.08
C LEU A 96 1.89 -0.72 -12.46
N ASN A 97 2.29 -1.62 -13.36
CA ASN A 97 2.75 -1.27 -14.71
C ASN A 97 1.63 -0.66 -15.58
N ASN A 98 0.39 -1.14 -15.44
CA ASN A 98 -0.77 -0.61 -16.18
C ASN A 98 -1.49 0.54 -15.44
N ALA A 99 -1.03 0.87 -14.22
CA ALA A 99 -1.65 1.87 -13.33
C ALA A 99 -3.16 1.59 -13.14
N SER A 100 -3.52 0.34 -12.82
CA SER A 100 -4.92 -0.10 -12.66
C SER A 100 -5.82 0.28 -13.84
N GLY A 101 -5.29 0.18 -15.07
CA GLY A 101 -6.01 0.50 -16.31
C GLY A 101 -6.08 2.00 -16.66
N VAL A 102 -5.50 2.90 -15.84
CA VAL A 102 -5.48 4.34 -16.13
C VAL A 102 -4.75 4.63 -17.43
N ILE A 103 -3.60 4.00 -17.67
CA ILE A 103 -2.78 4.21 -18.86
C ILE A 103 -3.55 3.79 -20.11
N ARG A 104 -4.16 2.60 -20.11
CA ARG A 104 -4.98 2.11 -21.22
C ARG A 104 -6.14 3.04 -21.54
N ARG A 105 -6.85 3.48 -20.51
CA ARG A 105 -7.98 4.42 -20.67
C ARG A 105 -7.56 5.75 -21.30
N GLU A 106 -6.40 6.27 -20.97
CA GLU A 106 -5.88 7.50 -21.58
C GLU A 106 -5.41 7.23 -23.04
N ILE A 107 -4.83 6.05 -23.34
CA ILE A 107 -4.52 5.64 -24.71
C ILE A 107 -5.79 5.55 -25.56
N GLU A 108 -6.86 4.91 -25.06
CA GLU A 108 -8.15 4.84 -25.76
C GLU A 108 -8.69 6.24 -26.09
N ARG A 109 -8.68 7.16 -25.10
CA ARG A 109 -9.17 8.54 -25.30
C ARG A 109 -8.37 9.34 -26.30
N LEU A 110 -7.05 9.13 -26.36
CA LEU A 110 -6.16 9.93 -27.21
C LEU A 110 -6.08 9.41 -28.64
N PHE A 111 -6.26 8.10 -28.85
CA PHE A 111 -5.88 7.46 -30.09
C PHE A 111 -7.02 6.66 -30.76
N VAL A 112 -8.24 6.65 -30.23
CA VAL A 112 -9.38 5.90 -30.81
C VAL A 112 -9.62 6.23 -32.30
N ASP A 113 -9.41 7.48 -32.72
CA ASP A 113 -9.60 7.93 -34.09
C ASP A 113 -8.32 7.85 -34.97
N ARG A 114 -7.18 7.39 -34.40
CA ARG A 114 -5.86 7.46 -35.06
C ARG A 114 -5.15 6.13 -35.16
N LEU A 115 -5.36 5.25 -34.20
CA LEU A 115 -4.76 3.92 -34.13
C LEU A 115 -5.84 2.85 -34.12
N SER A 116 -5.58 1.74 -34.77
CA SER A 116 -6.40 0.54 -34.68
C SER A 116 -6.44 0.00 -33.23
N TYR A 117 -7.36 -0.92 -32.96
CA TYR A 117 -7.44 -1.56 -31.64
C TYR A 117 -6.11 -2.25 -31.28
N ASP A 118 -5.55 -3.03 -32.22
CA ASP A 118 -4.30 -3.79 -31.98
C ASP A 118 -3.09 -2.87 -31.76
N GLU A 119 -3.01 -1.74 -32.47
CA GLU A 119 -1.95 -0.73 -32.25
C GLU A 119 -2.07 -0.07 -30.88
N ARG A 120 -3.29 0.20 -30.38
CA ARG A 120 -3.51 0.73 -29.03
C ARG A 120 -3.11 -0.28 -27.95
N GLU A 121 -3.46 -1.57 -28.12
CA GLU A 121 -3.05 -2.64 -27.22
C GLU A 121 -1.52 -2.81 -27.22
N THR A 122 -0.90 -2.76 -28.40
CA THR A 122 0.57 -2.81 -28.55
C THR A 122 1.22 -1.62 -27.84
N LEU A 123 0.70 -0.39 -28.02
CA LEU A 123 1.21 0.80 -27.36
C LEU A 123 1.10 0.68 -25.82
N ALA A 124 -0.02 0.18 -25.31
CA ALA A 124 -0.21 -0.07 -23.88
C ALA A 124 0.84 -1.08 -23.37
N THR A 125 1.02 -2.19 -24.08
CA THR A 125 2.01 -3.24 -23.72
C THR A 125 3.45 -2.71 -23.77
N ILE A 126 3.78 -1.81 -24.72
CA ILE A 126 5.08 -1.12 -24.76
C ILE A 126 5.27 -0.28 -23.50
N VAL A 127 4.24 0.42 -23.00
CA VAL A 127 4.34 1.17 -21.75
C VAL A 127 4.57 0.25 -20.56
N TYR A 128 3.89 -0.90 -20.50
CA TYR A 128 3.98 -1.83 -19.37
C TYR A 128 5.31 -2.59 -19.34
N TYR A 129 5.76 -3.09 -20.50
CA TYR A 129 6.91 -3.99 -20.66
C TYR A 129 7.81 -3.57 -21.83
N PRO A 130 8.41 -2.35 -21.78
CA PRO A 130 9.05 -1.77 -22.97
C PRO A 130 10.14 -2.66 -23.55
N LYS A 131 11.07 -3.16 -22.76
CA LYS A 131 12.21 -3.94 -23.28
C LYS A 131 11.79 -5.23 -23.98
N GLN A 132 10.87 -5.97 -23.38
CA GLN A 132 10.42 -7.25 -23.93
C GLN A 132 9.54 -7.03 -25.17
N LYS A 133 8.63 -6.04 -25.11
CA LYS A 133 7.72 -5.78 -26.21
C LYS A 133 8.41 -5.17 -27.42
N ILE A 134 9.32 -4.22 -27.23
CA ILE A 134 10.14 -3.66 -28.32
C ILE A 134 10.86 -4.78 -29.08
N LYS A 135 11.55 -5.68 -28.34
CA LYS A 135 12.25 -6.79 -28.96
C LYS A 135 11.32 -7.65 -29.82
N LEU A 136 10.12 -7.97 -29.32
CA LEU A 136 9.14 -8.79 -30.02
C LEU A 136 8.59 -8.09 -31.28
N GLU A 137 8.31 -6.79 -31.18
CA GLU A 137 7.79 -6.01 -32.32
C GLU A 137 8.83 -5.91 -33.44
N LEU A 138 10.09 -5.64 -33.10
CA LEU A 138 11.17 -5.49 -34.09
C LEU A 138 11.49 -6.78 -34.86
N GLU A 139 11.08 -7.96 -34.36
CA GLU A 139 11.20 -9.21 -35.10
C GLU A 139 10.29 -9.25 -36.36
N ASN A 140 9.24 -8.44 -36.42
CA ASN A 140 8.23 -8.45 -37.45
C ASN A 140 8.11 -7.12 -38.25
N VAL A 141 8.99 -6.17 -38.00
CA VAL A 141 8.96 -4.83 -38.62
C VAL A 141 10.05 -4.74 -39.70
N GLU A 142 9.67 -4.32 -40.89
CA GLU A 142 10.60 -4.13 -42.02
C GLU A 142 11.38 -2.80 -41.89
N ASP A 143 10.70 -1.72 -41.50
CA ASP A 143 11.29 -0.38 -41.30
C ASP A 143 11.33 -0.03 -39.79
N THR A 144 12.45 -0.36 -39.18
CA THR A 144 12.67 -0.13 -37.75
C THR A 144 12.70 1.36 -37.37
N ASP A 145 13.21 2.22 -38.28
CA ASP A 145 13.33 3.65 -38.02
C ASP A 145 11.96 4.31 -38.02
N ALA A 146 11.11 3.96 -38.99
CA ALA A 146 9.72 4.43 -39.03
C ALA A 146 8.93 3.97 -37.80
N TRP A 147 9.13 2.71 -37.36
CA TRP A 147 8.48 2.17 -36.16
C TRP A 147 8.91 2.91 -34.89
N TYR A 148 10.21 3.14 -34.68
CA TYR A 148 10.71 3.91 -33.55
C TYR A 148 10.15 5.33 -33.52
N ARG A 149 10.10 6.00 -34.68
CA ARG A 149 9.56 7.35 -34.83
C ARG A 149 8.08 7.41 -34.46
N ALA A 150 7.27 6.48 -34.96
CA ALA A 150 5.84 6.40 -34.65
C ALA A 150 5.60 6.12 -33.14
N THR A 151 6.35 5.19 -32.58
CA THR A 151 6.27 4.82 -31.16
C THR A 151 6.63 5.99 -30.25
N LEU A 152 7.75 6.68 -30.53
CA LEU A 152 8.16 7.87 -29.77
C LEU A 152 7.11 8.98 -29.83
N ARG A 153 6.55 9.28 -31.04
CA ARG A 153 5.48 10.29 -31.18
C ARG A 153 4.25 9.94 -30.33
N ASN A 154 3.79 8.70 -30.37
CA ASN A 154 2.63 8.26 -29.59
C ASN A 154 2.90 8.33 -28.07
N LEU A 155 4.06 7.89 -27.61
CA LEU A 155 4.45 7.96 -26.20
C LEU A 155 4.58 9.42 -25.71
N ILE A 156 5.04 10.34 -26.54
CA ILE A 156 5.11 11.76 -26.19
C ILE A 156 3.71 12.34 -26.02
N VAL A 157 2.77 12.02 -26.91
CA VAL A 157 1.37 12.48 -26.78
C VAL A 157 0.76 11.95 -25.47
N LEU A 158 0.94 10.67 -25.17
CA LEU A 158 0.50 10.07 -23.92
C LEU A 158 1.19 10.70 -22.70
N GLY A 159 2.51 10.85 -22.75
CA GLY A 159 3.31 11.44 -21.67
C GLY A 159 2.92 12.89 -21.37
N ARG A 160 2.66 13.71 -22.40
CA ARG A 160 2.13 15.07 -22.23
C ARG A 160 0.78 15.08 -21.51
N LYS A 161 -0.12 14.18 -21.88
CA LYS A 161 -1.43 14.06 -21.22
C LYS A 161 -1.30 13.69 -19.74
N ILE A 162 -0.51 12.65 -19.45
CA ILE A 162 -0.33 12.16 -18.07
C ILE A 162 0.40 13.19 -17.20
N SER A 163 1.41 13.89 -17.77
CA SER A 163 2.20 14.90 -17.04
C SER A 163 1.48 16.23 -16.86
N SER A 164 0.37 16.49 -17.55
CA SER A 164 -0.33 17.79 -17.55
C SER A 164 -0.84 18.25 -16.17
N LYS A 165 -0.94 17.34 -15.21
CA LYS A 165 -1.33 17.60 -13.82
C LYS A 165 -0.15 17.95 -12.88
N TYR A 166 1.08 18.07 -13.43
CA TYR A 166 2.28 18.33 -12.64
C TYR A 166 3.03 19.57 -13.14
N THR A 167 3.80 20.17 -12.24
CA THR A 167 4.76 21.24 -12.62
C THR A 167 5.95 20.65 -13.38
N ARG A 168 6.64 21.48 -14.17
CA ARG A 168 7.89 21.09 -14.84
C ARG A 168 8.96 20.63 -13.84
N SER A 169 9.04 21.25 -12.66
CA SER A 169 9.97 20.86 -11.60
C SER A 169 9.69 19.43 -11.11
N ARG A 170 8.42 19.07 -10.91
CA ARG A 170 8.03 17.70 -10.52
C ARG A 170 8.35 16.71 -11.64
N LEU A 171 8.01 17.05 -12.88
CA LEU A 171 8.35 16.24 -14.06
C LEU A 171 9.86 15.97 -14.11
N ARG A 172 10.70 16.99 -14.07
CA ARG A 172 12.16 16.86 -14.11
C ARG A 172 12.72 15.93 -13.02
N LYS A 173 12.20 16.02 -11.79
CA LYS A 173 12.60 15.14 -10.68
C LYS A 173 12.20 13.68 -10.86
N THR A 174 11.19 13.40 -11.69
CA THR A 174 10.71 12.05 -11.99
C THR A 174 11.48 11.38 -13.11
N LEU A 175 12.05 12.17 -14.03
CA LEU A 175 12.76 11.68 -15.20
C LEU A 175 14.11 11.05 -14.83
N ASP A 176 14.54 10.08 -15.62
CA ASP A 176 15.92 9.55 -15.57
C ASP A 176 16.91 10.70 -15.87
N PRO A 177 17.85 11.00 -14.97
CA PRO A 177 18.80 12.12 -15.16
C PRO A 177 19.56 12.09 -16.49
N ARG A 178 19.80 10.88 -17.04
CA ARG A 178 20.53 10.68 -18.31
C ARG A 178 19.76 11.19 -19.53
N PHE A 179 18.42 11.17 -19.47
CA PHE A 179 17.52 11.53 -20.56
C PHE A 179 16.61 12.71 -20.21
N SER A 180 16.77 13.30 -19.02
CA SER A 180 15.84 14.31 -18.49
C SER A 180 15.70 15.52 -19.42
N TYR A 181 16.80 16.00 -19.98
CA TYR A 181 16.77 17.12 -20.91
C TYR A 181 15.92 16.83 -22.16
N ILE A 182 16.19 15.70 -22.83
CA ILE A 182 15.48 15.30 -24.05
C ILE A 182 14.00 15.06 -23.78
N ILE A 183 13.69 14.29 -22.71
CA ILE A 183 12.31 13.95 -22.38
C ILE A 183 11.53 15.19 -21.92
N GLU A 184 12.14 16.06 -21.11
CA GLU A 184 11.50 17.31 -20.69
C GLU A 184 11.19 18.19 -21.92
N GLU A 185 12.14 18.37 -22.83
CA GLU A 185 11.95 19.11 -24.06
C GLU A 185 10.77 18.56 -24.88
N LEU A 186 10.75 17.24 -25.11
CA LEU A 186 9.70 16.58 -25.86
C LEU A 186 8.32 16.66 -25.19
N LEU A 187 8.25 16.65 -23.85
CA LEU A 187 6.99 16.68 -23.12
C LEU A 187 6.44 18.08 -22.86
N THR A 188 7.30 19.10 -22.76
CA THR A 188 6.87 20.44 -22.32
C THR A 188 6.69 21.45 -23.44
N ALA A 189 7.25 21.23 -24.61
CA ALA A 189 7.10 22.15 -25.72
C ALA A 189 5.63 22.26 -26.16
N ARG A 190 5.11 23.48 -26.08
CA ARG A 190 3.78 23.85 -26.56
C ARG A 190 3.88 24.19 -28.02
N VAL A 191 3.61 23.23 -28.90
CA VAL A 191 3.59 23.54 -30.31
C VAL A 191 2.39 22.90 -30.98
N ASN A 192 1.68 23.70 -31.77
CA ASN A 192 1.00 23.19 -32.93
C ASN A 192 2.09 22.50 -33.77
N PHE A 193 1.99 21.20 -34.00
CA PHE A 193 3.01 20.37 -34.64
C PHE A 193 3.52 20.90 -35.99
N HIS A 194 2.84 21.92 -36.61
CA HIS A 194 3.19 22.49 -37.90
C HIS A 194 4.35 23.48 -37.90
N ASP A 195 4.65 24.12 -36.74
CA ASP A 195 5.67 25.20 -36.72
C ASP A 195 7.09 24.74 -36.32
N LEU A 196 7.23 23.54 -35.71
CA LEU A 196 8.51 22.95 -35.30
C LEU A 196 8.66 21.48 -35.72
N ASP A 197 7.95 21.01 -36.75
CA ASP A 197 8.06 19.64 -37.25
C ASP A 197 9.51 19.26 -37.55
N GLY A 198 10.28 20.14 -38.16
CA GLY A 198 11.70 19.91 -38.44
C GLY A 198 12.59 19.77 -37.20
N TYR A 199 12.30 20.52 -36.13
CA TYR A 199 13.08 20.41 -34.88
C TYR A 199 12.87 19.09 -34.16
N TYR A 200 11.63 18.62 -34.02
CA TYR A 200 11.35 17.34 -33.42
C TYR A 200 11.78 16.15 -34.25
N ASP A 201 11.62 16.27 -35.56
CA ASP A 201 12.11 15.27 -36.51
C ASP A 201 13.62 15.08 -36.41
N GLU A 202 14.40 16.19 -36.31
CA GLU A 202 15.84 16.08 -36.07
C GLU A 202 16.20 15.46 -34.71
N ILE A 203 15.42 15.71 -33.65
CA ILE A 203 15.62 15.04 -32.36
C ILE A 203 15.40 13.52 -32.52
N PHE A 204 14.31 13.11 -33.18
CA PHE A 204 14.03 11.70 -33.43
C PHE A 204 15.09 11.07 -34.34
N ASP A 205 15.47 11.71 -35.40
CA ASP A 205 16.51 11.26 -36.33
C ASP A 205 17.85 11.08 -35.60
N SER A 206 18.19 12.03 -34.74
CA SER A 206 19.39 11.93 -33.94
C SER A 206 19.36 10.77 -32.95
N ILE A 207 18.23 10.58 -32.24
CA ILE A 207 18.04 9.46 -31.30
C ILE A 207 18.14 8.12 -32.00
N ILE A 208 17.52 7.97 -33.18
CA ILE A 208 17.49 6.73 -33.94
C ILE A 208 18.88 6.47 -34.56
N ARG A 209 19.49 7.45 -35.24
CA ARG A 209 20.80 7.36 -35.89
C ARG A 209 21.91 6.95 -34.92
N HIS A 210 21.82 7.33 -33.63
CA HIS A 210 22.81 6.99 -32.62
C HIS A 210 22.43 5.72 -31.80
N ASP A 211 21.41 4.96 -32.20
CA ASP A 211 20.97 3.73 -31.51
C ASP A 211 20.56 3.95 -30.05
N TYR A 212 19.87 5.08 -29.77
CA TYR A 212 19.34 5.40 -28.44
C TYR A 212 17.83 5.25 -28.32
N ALA A 213 17.11 4.89 -29.38
CA ALA A 213 15.65 4.89 -29.41
C ALA A 213 15.02 3.98 -28.37
N GLU A 214 15.49 2.74 -28.22
CA GLU A 214 15.00 1.81 -27.19
C GLU A 214 15.20 2.39 -25.79
N ARG A 215 16.37 2.95 -25.50
CA ARG A 215 16.68 3.51 -24.16
C ARG A 215 15.82 4.71 -23.82
N VAL A 216 15.55 5.58 -24.78
CA VAL A 216 14.66 6.75 -24.61
C VAL A 216 13.23 6.29 -24.41
N ILE A 217 12.74 5.28 -25.15
CA ILE A 217 11.41 4.68 -24.96
C ILE A 217 11.29 4.10 -23.57
N VAL A 218 12.27 3.32 -23.10
CA VAL A 218 12.27 2.75 -21.74
C VAL A 218 12.21 3.85 -20.68
N ALA A 219 13.01 4.93 -20.81
CA ALA A 219 13.00 6.03 -19.87
C ALA A 219 11.68 6.82 -19.88
N LEU A 220 11.10 7.02 -21.08
CA LEU A 220 9.83 7.72 -21.25
C LEU A 220 8.65 6.90 -20.68
N THR A 221 8.61 5.58 -20.94
CA THR A 221 7.56 4.70 -20.39
C THR A 221 7.66 4.58 -18.87
N ASP A 222 8.87 4.55 -18.31
CA ASP A 222 9.08 4.58 -16.87
C ASP A 222 8.58 5.88 -16.23
N ALA A 223 8.83 7.02 -16.87
CA ALA A 223 8.29 8.31 -16.46
C ALA A 223 6.74 8.32 -16.53
N ILE A 224 6.15 7.82 -17.61
CA ILE A 224 4.69 7.70 -17.77
C ILE A 224 4.08 6.90 -16.61
N LYS A 225 4.64 5.74 -16.28
CA LYS A 225 4.16 4.90 -15.17
C LYS A 225 4.23 5.63 -13.84
N LYS A 226 5.37 6.26 -13.52
CA LYS A 226 5.57 7.03 -12.27
C LYS A 226 4.66 8.25 -12.14
N LEU A 227 4.27 8.86 -13.27
CA LEU A 227 3.38 10.02 -13.28
C LEU A 227 1.90 9.65 -13.37
N ALA A 228 1.58 8.42 -13.76
CA ALA A 228 0.20 7.94 -13.82
C ALA A 228 -0.42 7.87 -12.42
N VAL A 229 0.35 7.39 -11.43
CA VAL A 229 -0.05 7.28 -10.01
C VAL A 229 0.92 8.11 -9.16
N ASP A 230 0.40 9.10 -8.44
CA ASP A 230 1.22 9.97 -7.58
C ASP A 230 1.48 9.33 -6.23
N LYS A 231 0.48 8.68 -5.65
CA LYS A 231 0.55 8.03 -4.35
C LYS A 231 -0.17 6.69 -4.35
N LEU A 232 0.40 5.74 -3.61
CA LEU A 232 -0.13 4.41 -3.43
C LEU A 232 -0.38 4.15 -1.95
N HIS A 233 -1.61 3.76 -1.60
CA HIS A 233 -2.04 3.35 -0.28
C HIS A 233 -2.24 1.84 -0.26
N ILE A 234 -1.53 1.12 0.60
CA ILE A 234 -1.69 -0.32 0.79
C ILE A 234 -2.40 -0.56 2.12
N VAL A 235 -3.64 -1.01 2.05
CA VAL A 235 -4.51 -1.19 3.21
C VAL A 235 -4.40 -2.61 3.77
N GLY A 236 -3.14 -3.02 4.00
CA GLY A 236 -2.76 -4.24 4.73
C GLY A 236 -2.74 -5.53 3.93
N ASP A 237 -2.26 -6.56 4.61
CA ASP A 237 -2.15 -7.96 4.18
C ASP A 237 -1.32 -8.15 2.90
N ILE A 238 -0.05 -7.71 2.97
CA ILE A 238 0.95 -8.00 1.94
C ILE A 238 1.45 -9.43 2.06
N TYR A 239 1.63 -9.91 3.30
CA TYR A 239 2.17 -11.23 3.60
C TYR A 239 1.15 -12.36 3.50
N ASP A 240 1.68 -13.58 3.56
CA ASP A 240 1.01 -14.88 3.55
C ASP A 240 0.25 -15.25 2.28
N ARG A 241 -0.12 -16.53 2.17
CA ARG A 241 -0.85 -17.20 1.08
C ARG A 241 -0.08 -17.32 -0.23
N GLY A 242 0.31 -16.23 -0.87
CA GLY A 242 1.15 -16.24 -2.08
C GLY A 242 2.64 -16.35 -1.75
N THR A 243 3.45 -16.63 -2.79
CA THR A 243 4.88 -16.95 -2.64
C THR A 243 5.80 -15.74 -2.72
N GLU A 244 5.31 -14.55 -3.14
CA GLU A 244 6.15 -13.42 -3.52
C GLU A 244 5.88 -12.11 -2.74
N PRO A 245 5.63 -12.13 -1.41
CA PRO A 245 5.47 -10.88 -0.65
C PRO A 245 6.73 -10.03 -0.69
N HIS A 246 7.92 -10.65 -0.71
CA HIS A 246 9.21 -9.97 -0.83
C HIS A 246 9.31 -9.14 -2.11
N ARG A 247 8.81 -9.67 -3.24
CA ARG A 247 8.80 -8.96 -4.52
C ARG A 247 7.87 -7.74 -4.48
N ILE A 248 6.69 -7.88 -3.86
CA ILE A 248 5.78 -6.76 -3.62
C ILE A 248 6.49 -5.67 -2.82
N LEU A 249 7.13 -6.04 -1.72
CA LEU A 249 7.85 -5.10 -0.85
C LEU A 249 9.03 -4.42 -1.57
N ASP A 250 9.79 -5.16 -2.37
CA ASP A 250 10.88 -4.60 -3.17
C ASP A 250 10.39 -3.62 -4.26
N LEU A 251 9.17 -3.81 -4.79
CA LEU A 251 8.53 -2.86 -5.71
C LEU A 251 8.06 -1.61 -4.95
N LEU A 252 7.42 -1.78 -3.79
CA LEU A 252 6.95 -0.68 -2.95
C LEU A 252 8.11 0.18 -2.42
N LEU A 253 9.25 -0.44 -2.05
CA LEU A 253 10.47 0.26 -1.65
C LEU A 253 11.02 1.20 -2.74
N LYS A 254 10.76 0.91 -3.99
CA LYS A 254 11.18 1.73 -5.15
C LYS A 254 10.13 2.77 -5.53
N HIS A 255 8.91 2.65 -5.02
CA HIS A 255 7.83 3.58 -5.34
C HIS A 255 8.06 4.93 -4.64
N PRO A 256 7.91 6.07 -5.34
CA PRO A 256 8.25 7.38 -4.79
C PRO A 256 7.37 7.84 -3.62
N SER A 257 6.13 7.39 -3.57
CA SER A 257 5.18 7.77 -2.53
C SER A 257 4.24 6.61 -2.22
N VAL A 258 4.43 6.00 -1.04
CA VAL A 258 3.62 4.88 -0.55
C VAL A 258 3.44 5.00 0.95
N ASP A 259 2.28 4.59 1.45
CA ASP A 259 2.02 4.29 2.84
C ASP A 259 1.29 2.95 2.98
N ILE A 260 1.33 2.39 4.19
CA ILE A 260 0.82 1.04 4.49
C ILE A 260 -0.02 1.13 5.77
N GLN A 261 -1.24 0.62 5.77
CA GLN A 261 -1.97 0.30 6.98
C GLN A 261 -1.73 -1.18 7.29
N TRP A 262 -1.23 -1.48 8.49
CA TRP A 262 -0.85 -2.86 8.83
C TRP A 262 -2.06 -3.80 8.83
N GLY A 263 -1.95 -4.94 8.15
CA GLY A 263 -2.89 -6.05 8.24
C GLY A 263 -2.51 -7.04 9.34
N ASN A 264 -3.43 -7.95 9.68
CA ASN A 264 -3.15 -8.95 10.72
C ASN A 264 -2.04 -9.93 10.30
N HIS A 265 -1.95 -10.30 9.02
CA HIS A 265 -0.85 -11.13 8.53
C HIS A 265 0.48 -10.37 8.56
N ASP A 266 0.49 -9.07 8.29
CA ASP A 266 1.68 -8.24 8.36
C ASP A 266 2.20 -8.13 9.81
N ILE A 267 1.31 -7.91 10.78
CA ILE A 267 1.63 -7.86 12.21
C ILE A 267 2.21 -9.19 12.70
N LEU A 268 1.71 -10.33 12.22
CA LEU A 268 2.29 -11.64 12.54
C LEU A 268 3.77 -11.73 12.12
N TRP A 269 4.09 -11.29 10.89
CA TRP A 269 5.45 -11.24 10.39
C TRP A 269 6.32 -10.21 11.11
N MET A 270 5.75 -9.05 11.47
CA MET A 270 6.45 -8.05 12.29
C MET A 270 6.78 -8.61 13.68
N GLY A 271 5.85 -9.30 14.34
CA GLY A 271 6.08 -9.97 15.62
C GLY A 271 7.17 -11.03 15.54
N ALA A 272 7.16 -11.86 14.49
CA ALA A 272 8.20 -12.85 14.26
C ALA A 272 9.58 -12.20 14.06
N ALA A 273 9.67 -11.11 13.31
CA ALA A 273 10.92 -10.36 13.11
C ALA A 273 11.41 -9.64 14.38
N LEU A 274 10.52 -9.36 15.32
CA LEU A 274 10.86 -8.84 16.66
C LEU A 274 11.30 -9.94 17.63
N GLY A 275 11.19 -11.23 17.24
CA GLY A 275 11.60 -12.38 18.02
C GLY A 275 10.51 -12.93 18.93
N GLU A 276 9.22 -12.60 18.70
CA GLU A 276 8.09 -13.25 19.40
C GLU A 276 7.94 -14.69 18.89
N LYS A 277 8.10 -15.67 19.79
CA LYS A 277 8.20 -17.09 19.45
C LYS A 277 6.90 -17.65 18.87
N THR A 278 5.74 -17.23 19.38
CA THR A 278 4.44 -17.69 18.91
C THR A 278 4.14 -17.15 17.50
N CYS A 279 4.53 -15.90 17.22
CA CYS A 279 4.46 -15.32 15.87
C CYS A 279 5.38 -16.07 14.90
N ILE A 280 6.61 -16.42 15.30
CA ILE A 280 7.54 -17.22 14.47
C ILE A 280 6.89 -18.56 14.11
N ALA A 281 6.35 -19.27 15.10
CA ALA A 281 5.67 -20.53 14.85
C ALA A 281 4.42 -20.38 13.97
N GLY A 282 3.67 -19.27 14.14
CA GLY A 282 2.53 -18.90 13.30
C GLY A 282 2.91 -18.62 11.85
N VAL A 283 3.96 -17.82 11.62
CA VAL A 283 4.52 -17.55 10.28
C VAL A 283 4.93 -18.85 9.58
N LEU A 284 5.65 -19.72 10.26
CA LEU A 284 6.10 -20.99 9.68
C LEU A 284 4.92 -21.94 9.41
N THR A 285 3.93 -22.02 10.32
CA THR A 285 2.71 -22.80 10.12
C THR A 285 1.95 -22.34 8.88
N ASN A 286 1.74 -21.03 8.72
CA ASN A 286 1.11 -20.46 7.53
C ASN A 286 1.92 -20.73 6.26
N SER A 287 3.24 -20.53 6.32
CA SER A 287 4.12 -20.73 5.18
C SER A 287 4.14 -22.18 4.71
N PHE A 288 4.21 -23.14 5.62
CA PHE A 288 4.16 -24.57 5.26
C PHE A 288 2.81 -24.97 4.70
N ARG A 289 1.71 -24.46 5.28
CA ARG A 289 0.34 -24.71 4.80
C ARG A 289 0.14 -24.25 3.37
N HIS A 290 0.79 -23.15 2.98
CA HIS A 290 0.68 -22.55 1.63
C HIS A 290 1.82 -22.95 0.70
N GLY A 291 2.80 -23.71 1.17
CA GLY A 291 3.93 -24.20 0.36
C GLY A 291 5.01 -23.15 0.08
N ASN A 292 5.13 -22.13 0.94
CA ASN A 292 6.04 -20.99 0.79
C ASN A 292 7.43 -21.22 1.41
N LEU A 293 7.97 -22.43 1.29
CA LEU A 293 9.27 -22.79 1.87
C LEU A 293 10.42 -21.94 1.29
N ASP A 294 10.39 -21.68 -0.02
CA ASP A 294 11.40 -20.87 -0.71
C ASP A 294 11.50 -19.44 -0.15
N LEU A 295 10.37 -18.85 0.25
CA LEU A 295 10.35 -17.54 0.90
C LEU A 295 11.11 -17.57 2.22
N ILE A 296 10.92 -18.61 3.01
CA ILE A 296 11.56 -18.77 4.33
C ILE A 296 13.07 -19.01 4.19
N GLU A 297 13.45 -20.03 3.41
CA GLU A 297 14.85 -20.48 3.34
C GLU A 297 15.70 -19.62 2.36
N ASN A 298 15.19 -19.40 1.13
CA ASN A 298 16.01 -18.80 0.09
C ASN A 298 15.96 -17.28 0.08
N VAL A 299 14.81 -16.67 0.42
CA VAL A 299 14.66 -15.21 0.41
C VAL A 299 15.07 -14.61 1.76
N TYR A 300 14.54 -15.15 2.86
CA TYR A 300 14.81 -14.62 4.19
C TYR A 300 15.98 -15.29 4.91
N GLY A 301 16.47 -16.42 4.38
CA GLY A 301 17.66 -17.11 4.93
C GLY A 301 17.41 -17.75 6.29
N ILE A 302 16.18 -18.12 6.61
CA ILE A 302 15.81 -18.76 7.88
C ILE A 302 16.24 -20.23 7.84
N ASN A 303 17.04 -20.65 8.79
CA ASN A 303 17.55 -22.01 8.86
C ASN A 303 16.53 -22.97 9.48
N LEU A 304 16.01 -23.90 8.67
CA LEU A 304 15.02 -24.89 9.08
C LEU A 304 15.64 -26.29 9.36
N ARG A 305 16.95 -26.46 9.24
CA ARG A 305 17.60 -27.77 9.28
C ARG A 305 17.34 -28.56 10.57
N HIS A 306 17.42 -27.90 11.72
CA HIS A 306 17.18 -28.58 13.03
C HIS A 306 15.70 -28.99 13.14
N LEU A 307 14.77 -28.10 12.82
CA LEU A 307 13.34 -28.43 12.78
C LEU A 307 13.04 -29.60 11.82
N LEU A 308 13.72 -29.65 10.67
CA LEU A 308 13.58 -30.75 9.71
C LEU A 308 14.02 -32.09 10.29
N MET A 309 15.17 -32.14 10.92
CA MET A 309 15.72 -33.36 11.54
C MET A 309 14.79 -33.86 12.67
N PHE A 310 14.36 -32.94 13.54
CA PHE A 310 13.40 -33.21 14.60
C PHE A 310 12.07 -33.74 14.05
N ALA A 311 11.50 -33.09 13.05
CA ALA A 311 10.24 -33.51 12.46
C ALA A 311 10.31 -34.91 11.83
N GLN A 312 11.44 -35.25 11.21
CA GLN A 312 11.65 -36.58 10.62
C GLN A 312 11.81 -37.69 11.66
N SER A 313 12.52 -37.44 12.76
CA SER A 313 12.75 -38.42 13.84
C SER A 313 11.52 -38.62 14.72
N THR A 314 10.73 -37.57 14.94
CA THR A 314 9.64 -37.54 15.94
C THR A 314 8.30 -37.99 15.40
N TYR A 315 7.93 -37.56 14.18
CA TYR A 315 6.59 -37.83 13.63
C TYR A 315 6.62 -38.92 12.56
N LYS A 316 5.77 -39.97 12.73
CA LYS A 316 5.67 -41.08 11.78
C LYS A 316 4.92 -40.72 10.53
N SER A 317 3.76 -40.07 10.68
CA SER A 317 2.91 -39.65 9.58
C SER A 317 2.36 -38.22 9.83
N ALA A 318 2.07 -37.49 8.76
CA ALA A 318 1.47 -36.17 8.81
C ALA A 318 0.68 -35.84 7.52
N LEU A 319 -0.06 -36.83 6.98
CA LEU A 319 -0.67 -36.74 5.65
C LEU A 319 -1.61 -35.54 5.47
N HIS A 320 -2.37 -35.17 6.48
CA HIS A 320 -3.32 -34.05 6.44
C HIS A 320 -2.66 -32.66 6.69
N PHE A 321 -1.39 -32.64 7.08
CA PHE A 321 -0.56 -31.43 7.14
C PHE A 321 0.10 -31.05 5.82
N ARG A 322 -0.19 -31.78 4.74
CA ARG A 322 0.35 -31.47 3.42
C ARG A 322 -0.05 -30.06 2.97
N PRO A 323 0.83 -29.36 2.22
CA PRO A 323 0.51 -28.05 1.71
C PRO A 323 -0.76 -28.06 0.85
N ARG A 324 -1.58 -27.02 0.98
CA ARG A 324 -2.77 -26.84 0.14
C ARG A 324 -2.31 -26.46 -1.27
N LYS A 325 -2.33 -27.41 -2.21
CA LYS A 325 -2.11 -27.13 -3.64
C LYS A 325 -3.31 -27.54 -4.49
N THR A 326 -3.41 -26.84 -5.62
CA THR A 326 -4.54 -26.88 -6.53
C THR A 326 -4.45 -27.92 -7.64
N SER A 327 -3.45 -28.84 -7.68
CA SER A 327 -3.28 -29.76 -8.81
C SER A 327 -2.58 -31.07 -8.50
N SER A 328 -3.17 -32.12 -9.04
CA SER A 328 -2.79 -33.49 -9.37
C SER A 328 -2.39 -34.46 -8.25
N GLU A 329 -2.96 -35.68 -8.35
CA GLU A 329 -2.69 -36.85 -7.49
C GLU A 329 -1.19 -37.20 -7.40
N ALA A 330 -0.41 -37.00 -8.46
CA ALA A 330 1.04 -37.25 -8.47
C ALA A 330 1.85 -36.42 -7.45
N TYR A 331 1.29 -35.32 -6.96
CA TYR A 331 1.92 -34.48 -5.93
C TYR A 331 1.90 -35.15 -4.55
N TYR A 332 0.91 -35.99 -4.26
CA TYR A 332 0.76 -36.61 -2.95
C TYR A 332 1.72 -37.76 -2.66
N ASP A 333 2.29 -38.38 -3.70
CA ASP A 333 3.28 -39.46 -3.56
C ASP A 333 4.74 -38.99 -3.53
N ASN A 334 4.97 -37.68 -3.65
CA ASN A 334 6.33 -37.14 -3.60
C ASN A 334 6.88 -37.19 -2.16
N PRO A 335 8.07 -37.82 -1.92
CA PRO A 335 8.71 -37.86 -0.59
C PRO A 335 8.94 -36.48 0.05
N GLU A 336 9.26 -35.45 -0.77
CA GLU A 336 9.47 -34.08 -0.28
C GLU A 336 8.19 -33.49 0.33
N VAL A 337 7.03 -33.79 -0.23
CA VAL A 337 5.74 -33.32 0.30
C VAL A 337 5.45 -33.92 1.67
N ASN A 338 5.82 -35.20 1.87
CA ASN A 338 5.68 -35.86 3.15
C ASN A 338 6.64 -35.28 4.20
N ILE A 339 7.85 -34.91 3.81
CA ILE A 339 8.82 -34.22 4.67
C ILE A 339 8.26 -32.84 5.07
N ARG A 340 7.76 -32.06 4.12
CA ARG A 340 7.13 -30.75 4.38
C ARG A 340 5.90 -30.88 5.30
N ALA A 341 5.11 -31.93 5.15
CA ALA A 341 3.99 -32.22 6.04
C ALA A 341 4.42 -32.47 7.49
N LYS A 342 5.52 -33.20 7.68
CA LYS A 342 6.09 -33.44 9.03
C LYS A 342 6.65 -32.16 9.64
N LEU A 343 7.30 -31.31 8.84
CA LEU A 343 7.74 -29.96 9.27
C LEU A 343 6.56 -29.14 9.75
N HIS A 344 5.49 -29.11 8.98
CA HIS A 344 4.26 -28.40 9.33
C HIS A 344 3.67 -28.94 10.65
N LYS A 345 3.58 -30.26 10.82
CA LYS A 345 3.07 -30.87 12.06
C LYS A 345 3.94 -30.49 13.26
N ALA A 346 5.26 -30.55 13.13
CA ALA A 346 6.19 -30.22 14.21
C ALA A 346 6.01 -28.79 14.70
N ILE A 347 6.06 -27.81 13.79
CA ILE A 347 5.91 -26.40 14.17
C ILE A 347 4.48 -26.07 14.63
N PHE A 348 3.46 -26.77 14.12
CA PHE A 348 2.07 -26.65 14.54
C PHE A 348 1.88 -27.06 16.02
N VAL A 349 2.51 -28.15 16.46
CA VAL A 349 2.50 -28.57 17.85
C VAL A 349 3.23 -27.54 18.73
N ILE A 350 4.43 -27.10 18.33
CA ILE A 350 5.19 -26.06 19.03
C ILE A 350 4.35 -24.78 19.14
N MET A 351 3.67 -24.37 18.07
CA MET A 351 2.81 -23.18 18.05
C MET A 351 1.71 -23.28 19.11
N HIS A 352 0.98 -24.39 19.17
CA HIS A 352 -0.12 -24.51 20.15
C HIS A 352 0.35 -24.59 21.60
N LYS A 353 1.54 -25.15 21.85
CA LYS A 353 2.18 -25.08 23.18
C LYS A 353 2.51 -23.64 23.56
N LEU A 354 3.13 -22.88 22.66
CA LEU A 354 3.48 -21.48 22.87
C LEU A 354 2.24 -20.58 23.02
N GLU A 355 1.19 -20.84 22.21
CA GLU A 355 -0.11 -20.16 22.35
C GLU A 355 -0.70 -20.38 23.74
N GLY A 356 -0.68 -21.63 24.24
CA GLY A 356 -1.17 -21.92 25.59
C GLY A 356 -0.39 -21.18 26.67
N GLN A 357 0.95 -21.16 26.59
CA GLN A 357 1.78 -20.39 27.52
C GLN A 357 1.45 -18.89 27.46
N LEU A 358 1.27 -18.32 26.26
CA LEU A 358 0.91 -16.93 26.05
C LEU A 358 -0.46 -16.61 26.64
N ILE A 359 -1.46 -17.45 26.41
CA ILE A 359 -2.83 -17.27 26.91
C ILE A 359 -2.85 -17.32 28.44
N MET A 360 -2.18 -18.32 29.06
CA MET A 360 -2.11 -18.46 30.51
C MET A 360 -1.46 -17.25 31.21
N ARG A 361 -0.47 -16.59 30.60
CA ARG A 361 0.12 -15.37 31.16
C ARG A 361 -0.66 -14.09 30.86
N ASN A 362 -1.63 -14.12 29.92
CA ASN A 362 -2.47 -12.99 29.51
C ASN A 362 -3.97 -13.31 29.61
N PRO A 363 -4.55 -13.53 30.80
CA PRO A 363 -5.95 -13.92 30.96
C PRO A 363 -6.94 -12.84 30.47
N ASN A 364 -6.52 -11.59 30.38
CA ASN A 364 -7.29 -10.47 29.80
C ASN A 364 -7.57 -10.63 28.31
N TYR A 365 -6.82 -11.48 27.58
CA TYR A 365 -7.04 -11.76 26.15
C TYR A 365 -8.29 -12.63 25.90
N LYS A 366 -8.83 -13.31 26.93
CA LYS A 366 -10.07 -14.11 26.85
C LYS A 366 -10.05 -15.18 25.75
N LEU A 367 -8.94 -15.89 25.66
CA LEU A 367 -8.67 -16.90 24.63
C LEU A 367 -8.64 -18.33 25.20
N ASP A 368 -9.23 -18.56 26.39
CA ASP A 368 -9.22 -19.86 27.09
C ASP A 368 -9.76 -21.03 26.25
N HIS A 369 -10.63 -20.74 25.28
CA HIS A 369 -11.14 -21.74 24.33
C HIS A 369 -10.05 -22.37 23.44
N ARG A 370 -8.84 -21.77 23.39
CA ARG A 370 -7.65 -22.32 22.70
C ARG A 370 -6.78 -23.18 23.63
N LEU A 371 -7.14 -23.30 24.91
CA LEU A 371 -6.50 -24.20 25.87
C LEU A 371 -7.19 -25.54 25.81
N PHE A 372 -6.79 -26.41 24.89
CA PHE A 372 -7.41 -27.71 24.64
C PHE A 372 -6.41 -28.88 24.56
N LEU A 373 -5.10 -28.63 24.63
CA LEU A 373 -4.09 -29.69 24.50
C LEU A 373 -4.18 -30.73 25.62
N ASP A 374 -4.63 -30.35 26.80
CA ASP A 374 -4.90 -31.21 27.94
C ASP A 374 -6.11 -32.12 27.74
N THR A 375 -6.99 -31.78 26.79
CA THR A 375 -8.22 -32.57 26.50
C THR A 375 -8.03 -33.61 25.40
N ILE A 376 -6.82 -33.72 24.83
CA ILE A 376 -6.51 -34.68 23.76
C ILE A 376 -6.44 -36.09 24.35
N ASP A 377 -7.42 -36.94 23.99
CA ASP A 377 -7.43 -38.38 24.30
C ASP A 377 -6.79 -39.15 23.13
N ARG A 378 -5.56 -39.64 23.35
CA ARG A 378 -4.81 -40.40 22.35
C ARG A 378 -5.36 -41.81 22.12
N VAL A 379 -6.04 -42.40 23.13
CA VAL A 379 -6.58 -43.76 23.04
C VAL A 379 -7.82 -43.76 22.16
N ASN A 380 -8.71 -42.80 22.38
CA ASN A 380 -9.97 -42.69 21.66
C ASN A 380 -9.84 -41.78 20.41
N SER A 381 -8.70 -41.16 20.18
CA SER A 381 -8.47 -40.20 19.11
C SER A 381 -9.51 -39.07 19.09
N THR A 382 -9.67 -38.38 20.23
CA THR A 382 -10.61 -37.28 20.41
C THR A 382 -9.99 -36.07 21.09
N VAL A 383 -10.63 -34.91 20.92
CA VAL A 383 -10.31 -33.68 21.64
C VAL A 383 -11.60 -32.99 22.07
N THR A 384 -11.60 -32.33 23.21
CA THR A 384 -12.76 -31.55 23.68
C THR A 384 -12.47 -30.07 23.53
N ILE A 385 -13.24 -29.36 22.69
CA ILE A 385 -13.16 -27.91 22.44
C ILE A 385 -14.53 -27.30 22.74
N ASP A 386 -14.57 -26.21 23.48
CA ASP A 386 -15.82 -25.53 23.90
C ASP A 386 -16.85 -26.50 24.55
N GLY A 387 -16.38 -27.50 25.28
CA GLY A 387 -17.21 -28.52 25.95
C GLY A 387 -17.80 -29.59 25.01
N ILE A 388 -17.40 -29.60 23.73
CA ILE A 388 -17.85 -30.62 22.75
C ILE A 388 -16.65 -31.48 22.37
N THR A 389 -16.84 -32.82 22.46
CA THR A 389 -15.82 -33.79 22.08
C THR A 389 -15.92 -34.13 20.60
N TYR A 390 -14.81 -33.96 19.87
CA TYR A 390 -14.68 -34.23 18.44
C TYR A 390 -13.67 -35.35 18.18
N PRO A 391 -13.91 -36.23 17.21
CA PRO A 391 -12.86 -37.11 16.69
C PRO A 391 -11.80 -36.29 15.95
N ILE A 392 -10.53 -36.65 16.15
CA ILE A 392 -9.38 -36.06 15.44
C ILE A 392 -8.78 -37.03 14.44
N LYS A 393 -8.22 -36.51 13.35
CA LYS A 393 -7.65 -37.33 12.26
C LYS A 393 -6.40 -38.06 12.68
N ASP A 394 -5.63 -37.46 13.58
CA ASP A 394 -4.35 -37.99 14.02
C ASP A 394 -4.14 -37.66 15.50
N ALA A 395 -3.91 -38.69 16.31
CA ALA A 395 -3.62 -38.56 17.73
C ALA A 395 -2.12 -38.77 18.05
N ASP A 396 -1.26 -38.87 17.03
CA ASP A 396 0.19 -39.04 17.17
C ASP A 396 0.89 -37.69 17.47
N PHE A 397 0.78 -37.28 18.74
CA PHE A 397 1.42 -36.08 19.28
C PHE A 397 2.44 -36.48 20.36
N PRO A 398 3.58 -37.11 19.99
CA PRO A 398 4.49 -37.73 20.95
C PRO A 398 5.13 -36.73 21.93
N THR A 399 5.25 -35.46 21.56
CA THR A 399 5.89 -34.44 22.40
C THR A 399 4.92 -33.72 23.35
N ILE A 400 3.62 -33.92 23.24
CA ILE A 400 2.66 -33.37 24.19
C ILE A 400 2.66 -34.28 25.46
N ASN A 401 3.12 -33.74 26.59
CA ASN A 401 3.04 -34.41 27.87
C ASN A 401 1.62 -34.27 28.45
N PRO A 402 0.89 -35.34 28.74
CA PRO A 402 -0.47 -35.23 29.30
C PRO A 402 -0.55 -34.50 30.65
N ASP A 403 0.51 -34.60 31.47
CA ASP A 403 0.56 -33.95 32.79
C ASP A 403 0.93 -32.44 32.71
N ASP A 404 1.58 -32.03 31.60
CA ASP A 404 1.97 -30.66 31.36
C ASP A 404 2.01 -30.40 29.85
N PRO A 405 0.84 -30.22 29.20
CA PRO A 405 0.72 -30.25 27.73
C PRO A 405 1.28 -29.02 27.01
N TYR A 406 1.48 -27.93 27.73
CA TYR A 406 1.95 -26.67 27.13
C TYR A 406 3.45 -26.43 27.30
N THR A 407 4.17 -27.25 28.07
CA THR A 407 5.64 -27.16 28.19
C THR A 407 6.32 -27.72 26.94
N LEU A 408 7.25 -26.97 26.38
CA LEU A 408 8.10 -27.43 25.29
C LEU A 408 9.09 -28.50 25.80
N SER A 409 9.41 -29.48 24.97
CA SER A 409 10.58 -30.33 25.24
C SER A 409 11.89 -29.53 25.09
N ASP A 410 12.97 -30.04 25.66
CA ASP A 410 14.29 -29.37 25.55
C ASP A 410 14.71 -29.18 24.08
N GLU A 411 14.38 -30.10 23.19
CA GLU A 411 14.66 -30.01 21.77
C GLU A 411 13.76 -28.98 21.07
N GLU A 412 12.46 -28.94 21.38
CA GLU A 412 11.53 -27.93 20.88
C GLU A 412 11.93 -26.51 21.33
N GLU A 413 12.38 -26.35 22.58
CA GLU A 413 12.85 -25.06 23.10
C GLU A 413 14.14 -24.62 22.39
N THR A 414 15.04 -25.57 22.12
CA THR A 414 16.26 -25.28 21.35
C THR A 414 15.92 -24.84 19.93
N ILE A 415 15.06 -25.57 19.25
CA ILE A 415 14.63 -25.26 17.87
C ILE A 415 14.00 -23.87 17.77
N ILE A 416 13.06 -23.55 18.68
CA ILE A 416 12.37 -22.25 18.58
C ILE A 416 13.32 -21.07 18.93
N ASN A 417 14.34 -21.30 19.76
CA ASN A 417 15.38 -20.30 20.03
C ASN A 417 16.29 -20.08 18.81
N GLU A 418 16.71 -21.14 18.12
CA GLU A 418 17.50 -21.04 16.88
C GLU A 418 16.71 -20.35 15.76
N LEU A 419 15.41 -20.65 15.63
CA LEU A 419 14.52 -19.98 14.70
C LEU A 419 14.40 -18.50 15.03
N ARG A 420 14.19 -18.17 16.31
CA ARG A 420 14.15 -16.77 16.77
C ARG A 420 15.41 -16.01 16.39
N ASP A 421 16.56 -16.60 16.62
CA ASP A 421 17.84 -15.98 16.27
C ASP A 421 17.98 -15.80 14.74
N SER A 422 17.49 -16.75 13.94
CA SER A 422 17.45 -16.63 12.48
C SER A 422 16.53 -15.48 12.02
N PHE A 423 15.34 -15.33 12.60
CA PHE A 423 14.41 -14.23 12.26
C PHE A 423 14.98 -12.87 12.65
N LEU A 424 15.56 -12.75 13.85
CA LEU A 424 16.17 -11.51 14.33
C LEU A 424 17.35 -11.05 13.46
N ASN A 425 18.11 -12.00 12.90
CA ASN A 425 19.34 -11.74 12.15
C ASN A 425 19.16 -11.82 10.62
N SER A 426 17.96 -12.00 10.09
CA SER A 426 17.69 -12.00 8.65
C SER A 426 17.75 -10.57 8.05
N PRO A 427 18.77 -10.20 7.26
CA PRO A 427 18.91 -8.82 6.77
C PRO A 427 17.77 -8.41 5.85
N THR A 428 17.31 -9.33 5.00
CA THR A 428 16.22 -9.07 4.05
C THR A 428 14.90 -8.86 4.80
N LEU A 429 14.59 -9.73 5.78
CA LEU A 429 13.39 -9.59 6.58
C LEU A 429 13.40 -8.27 7.37
N GLN A 430 14.51 -7.98 8.06
CA GLN A 430 14.64 -6.75 8.84
C GLN A 430 14.52 -5.48 7.97
N LYS A 431 15.06 -5.50 6.74
CA LYS A 431 14.86 -4.41 5.76
C LYS A 431 13.38 -4.21 5.43
N HIS A 432 12.64 -5.29 5.20
CA HIS A 432 11.21 -5.22 4.88
C HIS A 432 10.38 -4.75 6.08
N ILE A 433 10.67 -5.27 7.28
CA ILE A 433 9.95 -4.83 8.49
C ILE A 433 10.26 -3.37 8.85
N LYS A 434 11.51 -2.93 8.65
CA LYS A 434 11.84 -1.50 8.77
C LYS A 434 10.97 -0.65 7.84
N PHE A 435 10.72 -1.10 6.61
CA PHE A 435 9.84 -0.40 5.69
C PHE A 435 8.39 -0.33 6.18
N PHE A 436 7.87 -1.41 6.78
CA PHE A 436 6.54 -1.40 7.43
C PHE A 436 6.45 -0.39 8.57
N ILE A 437 7.53 -0.19 9.33
CA ILE A 437 7.56 0.80 10.41
C ILE A 437 7.71 2.22 9.86
N ASP A 438 8.61 2.42 8.88
CA ASP A 438 8.89 3.75 8.32
C ASP A 438 7.70 4.32 7.51
N LYS A 439 6.90 3.45 6.88
CA LYS A 439 5.79 3.81 5.98
C LYS A 439 4.43 3.38 6.47
N GLY A 440 4.39 2.62 7.56
CA GLY A 440 3.19 1.98 8.07
C GLY A 440 2.66 2.60 9.35
N GLU A 441 1.37 2.42 9.52
CA GLU A 441 0.60 2.82 10.70
C GLU A 441 -0.69 1.98 10.76
N LEU A 442 -1.36 2.01 11.91
CA LEU A 442 -2.58 1.22 12.07
C LEU A 442 -3.78 1.82 11.32
N TYR A 443 -3.81 3.13 11.18
CA TYR A 443 -4.80 3.87 10.38
C TYR A 443 -4.18 5.14 9.81
N ARG A 444 -4.78 5.67 8.75
CA ARG A 444 -4.39 6.94 8.14
C ARG A 444 -5.60 7.76 7.75
N ILE A 445 -5.49 9.06 7.92
CA ILE A 445 -6.43 10.03 7.35
C ILE A 445 -5.66 10.82 6.30
N GLU A 446 -6.17 10.82 5.07
CA GLU A 446 -5.61 11.60 3.98
C GLU A 446 -6.71 12.01 3.00
N ASN A 447 -6.73 13.28 2.64
CA ASN A 447 -7.73 13.87 1.76
C ASN A 447 -9.16 13.52 2.19
N ASN A 448 -9.42 13.62 3.49
CA ASN A 448 -10.70 13.30 4.14
C ASN A 448 -11.10 11.81 4.04
N ASN A 449 -10.21 10.90 3.62
CA ASN A 449 -10.44 9.47 3.63
C ASN A 449 -9.78 8.84 4.85
N LEU A 450 -10.52 8.01 5.59
CA LEU A 450 -10.03 7.22 6.72
C LEU A 450 -9.71 5.80 6.24
N MET A 451 -8.47 5.38 6.36
CA MET A 451 -7.99 4.06 5.97
C MET A 451 -7.60 3.27 7.21
N PHE A 452 -8.05 2.02 7.31
CA PHE A 452 -7.58 1.00 8.25
C PHE A 452 -7.83 -0.39 7.67
N HIS A 453 -7.07 -1.41 8.10
CA HIS A 453 -7.14 -2.71 7.44
C HIS A 453 -8.49 -3.40 7.60
N ALA A 454 -8.99 -3.64 8.83
CA ALA A 454 -10.17 -4.48 9.01
C ALA A 454 -11.39 -3.76 9.58
N LEU A 455 -11.37 -3.32 10.84
CA LEU A 455 -12.57 -2.80 11.51
C LEU A 455 -12.25 -1.92 12.72
N VAL A 456 -13.26 -1.16 13.17
CA VAL A 456 -13.31 -0.61 14.53
C VAL A 456 -14.16 -1.55 15.39
N PRO A 457 -13.63 -2.21 16.44
CA PRO A 457 -14.38 -3.18 17.22
C PRO A 457 -15.63 -2.61 17.89
N LEU A 458 -16.77 -3.34 17.76
CA LEU A 458 -18.06 -2.93 18.31
C LEU A 458 -18.62 -3.99 19.26
N ASN A 459 -19.40 -3.53 20.24
CA ASN A 459 -20.33 -4.33 21.02
C ASN A 459 -21.55 -4.70 20.18
N GLU A 460 -22.34 -5.67 20.64
CA GLU A 460 -23.55 -6.13 19.94
C GLU A 460 -24.63 -5.05 19.76
N ASP A 461 -24.61 -4.01 20.58
CA ASP A 461 -25.50 -2.83 20.48
C ASP A 461 -24.98 -1.75 19.51
N GLY A 462 -23.80 -1.98 18.91
CA GLY A 462 -23.16 -1.06 17.99
C GLY A 462 -22.31 0.04 18.63
N SER A 463 -22.17 0.09 19.96
CA SER A 463 -21.23 0.99 20.64
C SER A 463 -19.78 0.55 20.44
N PHE A 464 -18.80 1.47 20.52
CA PHE A 464 -17.39 1.13 20.43
C PHE A 464 -16.97 0.22 21.59
N LYS A 465 -16.28 -0.86 21.27
CA LYS A 465 -15.84 -1.83 22.26
C LYS A 465 -14.55 -1.37 22.92
N ALA A 466 -14.56 -1.33 24.25
CA ALA A 466 -13.36 -1.05 25.04
C ALA A 466 -12.60 -2.34 25.33
N VAL A 467 -11.28 -2.32 25.12
CA VAL A 467 -10.35 -3.43 25.33
C VAL A 467 -9.20 -2.99 26.20
N ASP A 468 -8.86 -3.80 27.20
CA ASP A 468 -7.66 -3.66 28.03
C ASP A 468 -6.59 -4.64 27.49
N PHE A 469 -5.46 -4.07 27.07
CA PHE A 469 -4.32 -4.85 26.52
C PHE A 469 -3.34 -5.31 27.60
N GLY A 470 -3.71 -5.27 28.89
CA GLY A 470 -2.93 -5.79 30.00
C GLY A 470 -2.31 -4.73 30.90
N ASP A 471 -2.55 -3.46 30.65
CA ASP A 471 -2.10 -2.33 31.48
C ASP A 471 -3.18 -1.77 32.42
N GLY A 472 -4.37 -2.39 32.44
CA GLY A 472 -5.50 -1.99 33.27
C GLY A 472 -6.26 -0.77 32.72
N VAL A 473 -5.98 -0.30 31.50
CA VAL A 473 -6.64 0.85 30.90
C VAL A 473 -7.45 0.41 29.67
N PRO A 474 -8.79 0.33 29.77
CA PRO A 474 -9.63 0.01 28.63
C PRO A 474 -9.67 1.17 27.63
N ARG A 475 -9.46 0.85 26.33
CA ARG A 475 -9.45 1.81 25.22
C ARG A 475 -10.43 1.38 24.14
N SER A 476 -11.06 2.35 23.47
CA SER A 476 -11.98 2.10 22.35
C SER A 476 -11.76 3.10 21.21
N GLY A 477 -12.33 2.83 20.05
CA GLY A 477 -12.29 3.73 18.90
C GLY A 477 -10.87 4.20 18.57
N LYS A 478 -10.71 5.48 18.26
CA LYS A 478 -9.41 6.09 17.90
C LYS A 478 -8.34 5.89 18.97
N GLN A 479 -8.70 5.99 20.26
CA GLN A 479 -7.74 5.82 21.36
C GLN A 479 -7.10 4.42 21.36
N MET A 480 -7.85 3.38 20.99
CA MET A 480 -7.32 2.02 20.81
C MET A 480 -6.30 1.99 19.68
N PHE A 481 -6.60 2.57 18.54
CA PHE A 481 -5.70 2.60 17.39
C PHE A 481 -4.41 3.37 17.69
N ASP A 482 -4.51 4.54 18.31
CA ASP A 482 -3.35 5.35 18.71
C ASP A 482 -2.42 4.58 19.67
N TYR A 483 -3.01 3.87 20.64
CA TYR A 483 -2.25 3.07 21.60
C TYR A 483 -1.50 1.91 20.92
N ILE A 484 -2.19 1.14 20.07
CA ILE A 484 -1.60 0.00 19.37
C ILE A 484 -0.47 0.48 18.45
N ASP A 485 -0.70 1.55 17.69
CA ASP A 485 0.32 2.13 16.79
C ASP A 485 1.59 2.54 17.57
N ALA A 486 1.40 3.22 18.68
CA ALA A 486 2.50 3.65 19.55
C ALA A 486 3.27 2.45 20.15
N GLU A 487 2.55 1.41 20.61
CA GLU A 487 3.17 0.23 21.21
C GLU A 487 3.95 -0.60 20.19
N VAL A 488 3.39 -0.84 19.01
CA VAL A 488 4.09 -1.57 17.93
C VAL A 488 5.38 -0.84 17.55
N LYS A 489 5.34 0.48 17.38
CA LYS A 489 6.53 1.30 17.10
C LYS A 489 7.52 1.28 18.26
N ARG A 490 7.05 1.41 19.51
CA ARG A 490 7.89 1.32 20.71
C ARG A 490 8.64 -0.02 20.79
N LEU A 491 7.94 -1.13 20.56
CA LEU A 491 8.53 -2.47 20.55
C LEU A 491 9.60 -2.63 19.48
N TYR A 492 9.36 -2.07 18.30
CA TYR A 492 10.33 -2.12 17.22
C TYR A 492 11.62 -1.35 17.56
N PHE A 493 11.51 -0.12 18.10
CA PHE A 493 12.67 0.71 18.42
C PHE A 493 13.38 0.31 19.73
N ALA A 494 12.76 -0.54 20.55
CA ALA A 494 13.41 -1.06 21.75
C ALA A 494 14.55 -2.03 21.39
N GLU A 495 15.67 -1.95 22.14
CA GLU A 495 16.73 -2.94 22.02
C GLU A 495 16.20 -4.35 22.31
N PRO A 496 16.60 -5.38 21.54
CA PRO A 496 16.05 -6.74 21.71
C PRO A 496 16.11 -7.27 23.13
N SER A 497 17.16 -6.95 23.89
CA SER A 497 17.34 -7.34 25.30
C SER A 497 16.39 -6.64 26.27
N MET A 498 15.78 -5.54 25.85
CA MET A 498 14.86 -4.74 26.68
C MET A 498 13.38 -5.08 26.40
N ARG A 499 13.09 -5.86 25.35
CA ARG A 499 11.74 -6.29 25.01
C ARG A 499 11.27 -7.36 25.99
N LYS A 500 10.20 -7.10 26.72
CA LYS A 500 9.64 -8.08 27.64
C LYS A 500 8.67 -9.02 26.91
N THR A 501 8.66 -10.29 27.29
CA THR A 501 7.83 -11.31 26.64
C THR A 501 6.36 -10.92 26.58
N HIS A 502 5.76 -10.47 27.71
CA HIS A 502 4.36 -10.08 27.77
C HIS A 502 4.02 -8.84 26.91
N GLU A 503 4.99 -7.97 26.61
CA GLU A 503 4.79 -6.85 25.69
C GLU A 503 4.79 -7.32 24.24
N LEU A 504 5.63 -8.30 23.89
CA LEU A 504 5.66 -8.91 22.56
C LEU A 504 4.40 -9.75 22.27
N ASP A 505 3.74 -10.29 23.31
CA ASP A 505 2.50 -11.05 23.16
C ASP A 505 1.38 -10.25 22.48
N LEU A 506 1.43 -8.91 22.57
CA LEU A 506 0.51 -8.03 21.86
C LEU A 506 0.54 -8.28 20.34
N MET A 507 1.72 -8.55 19.75
CA MET A 507 1.84 -8.79 18.31
C MET A 507 1.02 -10.03 17.89
N TRP A 508 1.09 -11.10 18.67
CA TRP A 508 0.29 -12.30 18.42
C TRP A 508 -1.22 -12.06 18.66
N TYR A 509 -1.56 -11.31 19.73
CA TYR A 509 -2.95 -10.94 19.98
C TYR A 509 -3.55 -10.12 18.83
N LEU A 510 -2.81 -9.19 18.28
CA LEU A 510 -3.28 -8.38 17.15
C LEU A 510 -3.55 -9.23 15.91
N TRP A 511 -2.83 -10.32 15.69
CA TRP A 511 -3.08 -11.24 14.58
C TRP A 511 -4.40 -12.00 14.70
N CYS A 512 -4.78 -12.52 15.88
CA CYS A 512 -5.92 -13.44 16.02
C CYS A 512 -6.82 -13.19 17.24
N GLY A 513 -6.59 -12.14 18.00
CA GLY A 513 -7.37 -11.82 19.19
C GLY A 513 -8.81 -11.40 18.87
N PRO A 514 -9.80 -11.81 19.69
CA PRO A 514 -11.22 -11.64 19.39
C PRO A 514 -11.68 -10.19 19.27
N ASP A 515 -10.99 -9.28 19.93
CA ASP A 515 -11.31 -7.84 19.94
C ASP A 515 -10.21 -7.01 19.25
N SER A 516 -9.30 -7.68 18.51
CA SER A 516 -8.29 -7.01 17.68
C SER A 516 -8.94 -6.23 16.55
N PRO A 517 -8.55 -4.97 16.32
CA PRO A 517 -9.03 -4.17 15.19
C PRO A 517 -8.55 -4.70 13.83
N LEU A 518 -7.65 -5.71 13.83
CA LEU A 518 -7.10 -6.30 12.62
C LEU A 518 -7.70 -7.66 12.27
N PHE A 519 -8.43 -8.33 13.19
CA PHE A 519 -8.90 -9.70 12.97
C PHE A 519 -10.43 -9.82 12.79
N GLY A 520 -11.20 -9.16 13.64
CA GLY A 520 -12.65 -9.00 13.49
C GLY A 520 -13.52 -10.24 13.64
N LYS A 521 -13.04 -11.30 14.29
CA LYS A 521 -13.80 -12.51 14.62
C LYS A 521 -13.58 -12.91 16.08
N ASN A 522 -14.50 -13.66 16.63
CA ASN A 522 -14.43 -14.08 18.03
C ASN A 522 -13.34 -15.12 18.32
N LYS A 523 -12.92 -15.87 17.32
CA LYS A 523 -11.83 -16.86 17.41
C LYS A 523 -11.25 -17.18 16.03
N MET A 524 -10.02 -17.69 16.02
CA MET A 524 -9.38 -18.24 14.83
C MET A 524 -9.27 -19.75 14.99
N THR A 525 -9.97 -20.50 14.15
CA THR A 525 -9.99 -21.96 14.16
C THR A 525 -8.81 -22.53 13.37
N THR A 526 -7.68 -22.79 14.04
CA THR A 526 -6.48 -23.37 13.42
C THR A 526 -6.42 -24.88 13.57
N PHE A 527 -6.47 -25.38 14.80
CA PHE A 527 -6.46 -26.82 15.12
C PHE A 527 -7.67 -27.53 14.53
N GLU A 528 -8.84 -26.95 14.72
CA GLU A 528 -10.12 -27.50 14.26
C GLU A 528 -10.10 -27.74 12.75
N ARG A 529 -9.58 -26.80 11.96
CA ARG A 529 -9.52 -26.90 10.49
C ARG A 529 -8.51 -27.92 9.97
N VAL A 530 -7.54 -28.30 10.79
CA VAL A 530 -6.52 -29.29 10.43
C VAL A 530 -6.96 -30.68 10.90
N GLU A 531 -7.37 -30.81 12.14
CA GLU A 531 -7.56 -32.08 12.82
C GLU A 531 -9.01 -32.59 12.88
N ILE A 532 -10.01 -31.72 12.74
CA ILE A 532 -11.43 -32.09 12.90
C ILE A 532 -12.15 -31.92 11.55
N ASP A 533 -12.93 -32.96 11.16
CA ASP A 533 -13.72 -32.92 9.93
C ASP A 533 -15.10 -32.26 10.12
N ASP A 534 -15.62 -32.19 11.35
CA ASP A 534 -16.90 -31.53 11.60
C ASP A 534 -16.81 -30.00 11.37
N SER A 535 -17.43 -29.54 10.30
CA SER A 535 -17.47 -28.12 9.92
C SER A 535 -18.10 -27.19 10.97
N LYS A 536 -18.84 -27.76 11.96
CA LYS A 536 -19.39 -26.96 13.06
C LYS A 536 -18.30 -26.39 13.95
N SER A 537 -17.21 -27.14 14.16
CA SER A 537 -16.03 -26.67 14.90
C SER A 537 -15.31 -25.53 14.22
N HIS A 538 -15.44 -25.39 12.89
CA HIS A 538 -14.78 -24.36 12.07
C HIS A 538 -15.49 -23.00 12.07
N LYS A 539 -16.63 -22.87 12.75
CA LYS A 539 -17.41 -21.62 12.75
C LYS A 539 -16.72 -20.54 13.58
N GLU A 540 -16.56 -19.40 12.95
CA GLU A 540 -16.00 -18.17 13.54
C GLU A 540 -17.06 -17.08 13.45
N LYS A 541 -17.50 -16.54 14.60
CA LYS A 541 -18.49 -15.46 14.64
C LYS A 541 -17.80 -14.14 14.34
N ARG A 542 -18.29 -13.39 13.36
CA ARG A 542 -17.81 -12.06 13.03
C ARG A 542 -18.17 -11.05 14.11
N ASN A 543 -17.34 -10.01 14.30
CA ASN A 543 -17.63 -8.88 15.17
C ASN A 543 -18.90 -8.13 14.71
N ALA A 544 -19.57 -7.47 15.63
CA ALA A 544 -20.79 -6.71 15.34
C ALA A 544 -20.59 -5.60 14.29
N TYR A 545 -19.37 -5.12 14.08
CA TYR A 545 -19.02 -4.20 12.99
C TYR A 545 -19.61 -4.64 11.65
N TYR A 546 -19.44 -5.91 11.27
CA TYR A 546 -19.93 -6.44 9.98
C TYR A 546 -21.46 -6.49 9.88
N LYS A 547 -22.18 -6.41 10.99
CA LYS A 547 -23.64 -6.27 11.00
C LYS A 547 -24.07 -4.84 10.70
N TYR A 548 -23.30 -3.87 11.16
CA TYR A 548 -23.62 -2.45 11.05
C TYR A 548 -22.89 -1.71 9.91
N GLN A 549 -21.86 -2.32 9.30
CA GLN A 549 -20.99 -1.67 8.30
C GLN A 549 -21.74 -1.04 7.10
N ASP A 550 -22.96 -1.50 6.82
CA ASP A 550 -23.79 -0.99 5.71
C ASP A 550 -24.70 0.18 6.13
N THR A 551 -24.59 0.62 7.39
CA THR A 551 -25.37 1.73 7.92
C THR A 551 -24.58 3.04 7.86
N LYS A 552 -25.19 4.10 7.29
CA LYS A 552 -24.56 5.43 7.21
C LYS A 552 -24.27 5.99 8.61
N ASP A 553 -25.11 5.68 9.60
CA ASP A 553 -24.94 6.10 10.98
C ASP A 553 -23.62 5.62 11.58
N LEU A 554 -23.26 4.33 11.37
CA LEU A 554 -21.99 3.81 11.85
C LEU A 554 -20.81 4.50 11.16
N ALA A 555 -20.87 4.68 9.84
CA ALA A 555 -19.80 5.35 9.11
C ALA A 555 -19.56 6.76 9.64
N ILE A 556 -20.61 7.54 9.84
CA ILE A 556 -20.53 8.90 10.41
C ILE A 556 -19.93 8.88 11.83
N ARG A 557 -20.37 7.94 12.68
CA ARG A 557 -19.83 7.84 14.05
C ARG A 557 -18.34 7.50 14.07
N ILE A 558 -17.89 6.58 13.19
CA ILE A 558 -16.47 6.25 13.07
C ILE A 558 -15.69 7.47 12.56
N LEU A 559 -16.14 8.14 11.50
CA LEU A 559 -15.48 9.33 10.98
C LEU A 559 -15.33 10.41 12.04
N ASN A 560 -16.38 10.70 12.80
CA ASN A 560 -16.36 11.68 13.90
C ASN A 560 -15.40 11.26 15.02
N GLU A 561 -15.36 9.96 15.39
CA GLU A 561 -14.43 9.40 16.39
C GLU A 561 -12.98 9.65 16.01
N PHE A 562 -12.67 9.54 14.70
CA PHE A 562 -11.33 9.82 14.18
C PHE A 562 -11.08 11.31 13.88
N GLY A 563 -12.03 12.20 14.21
CA GLY A 563 -11.87 13.64 14.09
C GLY A 563 -12.23 14.23 12.72
N ILE A 564 -12.87 13.46 11.85
CA ILE A 564 -13.32 13.92 10.53
C ILE A 564 -14.73 14.48 10.66
N THR A 565 -14.88 15.80 10.50
CA THR A 565 -16.15 16.52 10.67
C THR A 565 -16.94 16.72 9.36
N ASP A 566 -16.26 16.81 8.21
CA ASP A 566 -16.89 16.85 6.89
C ASP A 566 -17.21 15.42 6.41
N THR A 567 -18.21 14.80 7.05
CA THR A 567 -18.58 13.40 6.81
C THR A 567 -19.31 13.19 5.49
N ASP A 568 -19.80 14.24 4.84
CA ASP A 568 -20.47 14.13 3.52
C ASP A 568 -19.48 13.90 2.37
N ARG A 569 -18.22 14.28 2.57
CA ARG A 569 -17.11 14.08 1.61
C ARG A 569 -16.11 13.03 2.05
N ALA A 570 -16.30 12.45 3.22
CA ALA A 570 -15.40 11.48 3.81
C ALA A 570 -15.79 10.06 3.42
N VAL A 571 -14.76 9.23 3.24
CA VAL A 571 -14.93 7.80 2.97
C VAL A 571 -14.05 6.99 3.88
N ILE A 572 -14.61 5.92 4.45
CA ILE A 572 -13.84 4.86 5.12
C ILE A 572 -13.42 3.85 4.06
N VAL A 573 -12.13 3.51 4.01
CA VAL A 573 -11.57 2.51 3.10
C VAL A 573 -10.95 1.39 3.94
N ASN A 574 -11.44 0.16 3.76
CA ASN A 574 -10.90 -1.02 4.44
C ASN A 574 -10.87 -2.28 3.54
N GLY A 575 -10.26 -3.37 4.05
CA GLY A 575 -10.13 -4.66 3.38
C GLY A 575 -10.50 -5.83 4.28
N HIS A 576 -9.61 -6.85 4.37
CA HIS A 576 -9.61 -8.00 5.28
C HIS A 576 -10.65 -9.10 5.00
N ILE A 577 -11.91 -8.75 4.69
CA ILE A 577 -12.93 -9.73 4.32
C ILE A 577 -13.26 -9.55 2.85
N PRO A 578 -12.94 -10.55 2.01
CA PRO A 578 -13.19 -10.45 0.58
C PRO A 578 -14.65 -10.23 0.24
N VAL A 579 -14.92 -9.30 -0.67
CA VAL A 579 -16.25 -9.06 -1.23
C VAL A 579 -16.62 -10.21 -2.16
N GLU A 580 -17.70 -10.92 -1.86
CA GLU A 580 -18.19 -12.03 -2.65
C GLU A 580 -19.02 -11.53 -3.85
N LYS A 581 -18.37 -10.90 -4.84
CA LYS A 581 -19.03 -10.34 -6.02
C LYS A 581 -19.87 -11.34 -6.78
N ILE A 582 -19.42 -12.59 -6.87
CA ILE A 582 -20.16 -13.67 -7.52
C ILE A 582 -21.53 -13.92 -6.87
N ASN A 583 -21.68 -13.60 -5.60
CA ASN A 583 -22.91 -13.66 -4.83
C ASN A 583 -23.69 -12.34 -4.83
N GLY A 584 -23.26 -11.35 -5.63
CA GLY A 584 -23.89 -10.05 -5.74
C GLY A 584 -23.55 -9.06 -4.61
N GLU A 585 -22.52 -9.34 -3.82
CA GLU A 585 -22.09 -8.40 -2.78
C GLU A 585 -21.46 -7.15 -3.39
N ASN A 586 -21.87 -5.97 -2.87
CA ASN A 586 -21.37 -4.67 -3.33
C ASN A 586 -20.21 -4.20 -2.43
N PRO A 587 -19.04 -3.83 -2.99
CA PRO A 587 -17.92 -3.25 -2.24
C PRO A 587 -18.27 -1.89 -1.60
N ILE A 588 -19.26 -1.18 -2.14
CA ILE A 588 -19.70 0.12 -1.65
C ILE A 588 -20.78 -0.07 -0.60
N LYS A 589 -20.47 0.31 0.62
CA LYS A 589 -21.32 0.17 1.81
C LYS A 589 -21.75 1.56 2.32
N ALA A 590 -22.73 1.58 3.24
CA ALA A 590 -23.17 2.79 3.94
C ALA A 590 -23.52 3.96 2.99
N GLY A 591 -24.10 3.65 1.82
CA GLY A 591 -24.46 4.68 0.83
C GLY A 591 -23.27 5.41 0.22
N GLY A 592 -22.07 4.81 0.19
CA GLY A 592 -20.85 5.37 -0.35
C GLY A 592 -19.87 5.91 0.71
N SER A 593 -20.27 5.95 1.99
CA SER A 593 -19.41 6.42 3.07
C SER A 593 -18.41 5.36 3.58
N LEU A 594 -18.53 4.10 3.13
CA LEU A 594 -17.60 3.01 3.42
C LEU A 594 -17.37 2.16 2.16
N ILE A 595 -16.12 1.84 1.86
CA ILE A 595 -15.72 1.05 0.70
C ILE A 595 -14.80 -0.08 1.16
N VAL A 596 -15.20 -1.32 0.85
CA VAL A 596 -14.39 -2.51 1.09
C VAL A 596 -13.62 -2.84 -0.19
N ILE A 597 -12.29 -2.76 -0.14
CA ILE A 597 -11.44 -2.96 -1.33
C ILE A 597 -10.76 -4.33 -1.39
N ASP A 598 -11.06 -5.26 -0.47
CA ASP A 598 -10.62 -6.65 -0.60
C ASP A 598 -11.46 -7.36 -1.68
N GLY A 599 -10.89 -7.54 -2.85
CA GLY A 599 -11.49 -8.26 -3.96
C GLY A 599 -10.92 -9.67 -4.12
N GLY A 600 -10.10 -10.15 -3.17
CA GLY A 600 -9.52 -11.48 -3.20
C GLY A 600 -8.38 -11.64 -4.21
N PHE A 601 -7.31 -10.84 -4.12
CA PHE A 601 -6.08 -10.98 -4.93
C PHE A 601 -5.51 -12.39 -4.89
N SER A 602 -5.58 -13.05 -3.72
CA SER A 602 -5.13 -14.42 -3.58
C SER A 602 -5.91 -15.36 -4.51
N LYS A 603 -5.18 -16.13 -5.33
CA LYS A 603 -5.74 -17.18 -6.22
C LYS A 603 -6.70 -18.13 -5.50
N TYR A 604 -6.53 -18.27 -4.19
CA TYR A 604 -7.39 -19.08 -3.34
C TYR A 604 -8.83 -18.55 -3.25
N TYR A 605 -9.00 -17.23 -3.23
CA TYR A 605 -10.33 -16.60 -3.12
C TYR A 605 -11.00 -16.30 -4.46
N GLN A 606 -10.26 -16.23 -5.56
CA GLN A 606 -10.80 -15.85 -6.88
C GLN A 606 -11.99 -16.70 -7.34
N LYS A 607 -12.08 -17.96 -6.86
CA LYS A 607 -13.23 -18.83 -7.12
C LYS A 607 -14.50 -18.40 -6.40
N THR A 608 -14.38 -17.73 -5.26
CA THR A 608 -15.50 -17.26 -4.43
C THR A 608 -15.82 -15.79 -4.66
N THR A 609 -14.82 -14.98 -4.96
CA THR A 609 -14.99 -13.55 -5.26
C THR A 609 -15.42 -13.30 -6.71
N GLY A 610 -14.96 -14.12 -7.66
CA GLY A 610 -15.20 -13.96 -9.09
C GLY A 610 -14.32 -12.90 -9.77
N ILE A 611 -13.41 -12.25 -9.01
CA ILE A 611 -12.44 -11.25 -9.49
C ILE A 611 -11.09 -11.50 -8.81
N ALA A 612 -10.07 -10.75 -9.21
CA ALA A 612 -8.71 -10.84 -8.69
C ALA A 612 -8.26 -9.55 -7.99
N GLY A 613 -9.15 -8.87 -7.32
CA GLY A 613 -8.85 -7.68 -6.52
C GLY A 613 -9.58 -6.41 -6.99
N TYR A 614 -9.56 -5.42 -6.12
CA TYR A 614 -10.01 -4.06 -6.41
C TYR A 614 -8.85 -3.07 -6.32
N THR A 615 -8.91 -2.00 -7.12
CA THR A 615 -8.21 -0.74 -6.85
C THR A 615 -9.25 0.35 -6.72
N LEU A 616 -9.24 1.06 -5.61
CA LEU A 616 -9.96 2.32 -5.49
C LEU A 616 -9.04 3.42 -6.03
N VAL A 617 -9.56 4.23 -6.92
CA VAL A 617 -8.83 5.32 -7.57
C VAL A 617 -9.44 6.65 -7.18
N TYR A 618 -8.60 7.58 -6.72
CA TYR A 618 -8.99 8.94 -6.38
C TYR A 618 -8.22 9.94 -7.23
N ASP A 619 -8.88 10.51 -8.22
CA ASP A 619 -8.29 11.52 -9.11
C ASP A 619 -9.08 12.84 -9.08
N SER A 620 -8.77 13.76 -9.99
CA SER A 620 -9.44 15.07 -10.08
C SER A 620 -10.94 15.00 -10.44
N ARG A 621 -11.44 13.84 -10.83
CA ARG A 621 -12.87 13.61 -11.15
C ARG A 621 -13.65 13.07 -9.97
N GLY A 622 -12.97 12.58 -8.94
CA GLY A 622 -13.55 11.95 -7.75
C GLY A 622 -13.02 10.55 -7.50
N LEU A 623 -13.82 9.78 -6.78
CA LEU A 623 -13.50 8.46 -6.28
C LEU A 623 -14.26 7.40 -7.09
N TYR A 624 -13.57 6.38 -7.59
CA TYR A 624 -14.17 5.27 -8.33
C TYR A 624 -13.42 3.96 -8.11
N ILE A 625 -14.13 2.83 -8.21
CA ILE A 625 -13.58 1.50 -7.98
C ILE A 625 -13.34 0.77 -9.30
N VAL A 626 -12.21 0.10 -9.39
CA VAL A 626 -11.79 -0.72 -10.53
C VAL A 626 -11.65 -2.16 -10.07
N ALA A 627 -12.38 -3.09 -10.69
CA ALA A 627 -12.25 -4.52 -10.46
C ALA A 627 -11.26 -5.12 -11.47
N HIS A 628 -10.41 -6.02 -11.02
CA HIS A 628 -9.41 -6.69 -11.84
C HIS A 628 -9.79 -8.14 -12.12
N GLU A 629 -9.61 -8.59 -13.34
CA GLU A 629 -9.64 -10.00 -13.67
C GLU A 629 -8.33 -10.72 -13.29
N PRO A 630 -8.35 -12.06 -13.17
CA PRO A 630 -7.16 -12.82 -12.83
C PRO A 630 -6.02 -12.64 -13.84
N PHE A 631 -4.84 -12.29 -13.35
CA PHE A 631 -3.63 -12.24 -14.17
C PHE A 631 -3.16 -13.65 -14.54
N VAL A 632 -2.91 -13.87 -15.82
CA VAL A 632 -2.51 -15.19 -16.34
C VAL A 632 -0.99 -15.38 -16.26
N SER A 633 -0.23 -14.58 -17.01
CA SER A 633 1.24 -14.59 -17.00
C SER A 633 1.81 -13.39 -17.76
N PHE A 634 3.05 -13.00 -17.44
CA PHE A 634 3.79 -11.97 -18.18
C PHE A 634 4.02 -12.35 -19.65
N GLU A 635 4.35 -13.63 -19.93
CA GLU A 635 4.56 -14.09 -21.29
C GLU A 635 3.33 -13.83 -22.17
N LYS A 636 2.15 -14.18 -21.66
CA LYS A 636 0.90 -13.99 -22.37
C LYS A 636 0.55 -12.50 -22.51
N ALA A 637 0.75 -11.72 -21.47
CA ALA A 637 0.54 -10.27 -21.50
C ALA A 637 1.39 -9.58 -22.58
N ILE A 638 2.66 -10.00 -22.71
CA ILE A 638 3.60 -9.38 -23.66
C ILE A 638 3.36 -9.86 -25.11
N ARG A 639 3.15 -11.17 -25.33
CA ARG A 639 3.00 -11.74 -26.67
C ARG A 639 1.66 -11.44 -27.30
N GLU A 640 0.58 -11.56 -26.52
CA GLU A 640 -0.79 -11.48 -27.01
C GLU A 640 -1.43 -10.11 -26.72
N ASN A 641 -0.65 -9.14 -26.19
CA ASN A 641 -1.14 -7.85 -25.70
C ASN A 641 -2.29 -8.00 -24.68
N MET A 642 -2.28 -9.10 -23.90
CA MET A 642 -3.33 -9.35 -22.92
C MET A 642 -3.08 -8.49 -21.68
N ASP A 643 -3.91 -7.50 -21.50
CA ASP A 643 -4.00 -6.77 -20.23
C ASP A 643 -4.94 -7.50 -19.25
N ILE A 644 -4.83 -7.24 -17.96
CA ILE A 644 -5.91 -7.51 -17.02
C ILE A 644 -7.09 -6.61 -17.43
N HIS A 645 -8.20 -7.21 -17.81
CA HIS A 645 -9.41 -6.43 -18.01
C HIS A 645 -9.80 -5.79 -16.68
N SER A 646 -9.63 -4.49 -16.62
CA SER A 646 -10.00 -3.68 -15.47
C SER A 646 -11.32 -2.99 -15.76
N THR A 647 -12.40 -3.51 -15.16
CA THR A 647 -13.73 -2.93 -15.35
C THR A 647 -13.97 -1.86 -14.30
N THR A 648 -14.24 -0.63 -14.72
CA THR A 648 -14.72 0.41 -13.79
C THR A 648 -16.16 0.07 -13.38
N GLU A 649 -16.36 -0.35 -12.14
CA GLU A 649 -17.66 -0.82 -11.65
C GLU A 649 -18.59 0.31 -11.23
N VAL A 650 -18.01 1.40 -10.73
CA VAL A 650 -18.79 2.59 -10.33
C VAL A 650 -17.99 3.82 -10.72
N GLU A 651 -18.53 4.57 -11.67
CA GLU A 651 -18.06 5.93 -11.91
C GLU A 651 -18.69 6.85 -10.87
N ASN A 652 -17.84 7.59 -10.13
CA ASN A 652 -18.23 8.64 -9.20
C ASN A 652 -18.96 8.21 -7.92
N ILE A 653 -18.25 7.50 -7.02
CA ILE A 653 -18.73 7.28 -5.64
C ILE A 653 -18.91 8.62 -4.92
N LEU A 654 -18.02 9.56 -5.14
CA LEU A 654 -18.13 10.97 -4.75
C LEU A 654 -17.95 11.84 -6.01
N ALA A 655 -19.07 12.12 -6.68
CA ALA A 655 -19.06 13.07 -7.79
C ALA A 655 -18.85 14.50 -7.25
N THR A 656 -17.71 15.08 -7.58
CA THR A 656 -17.48 16.50 -7.29
C THR A 656 -18.19 17.39 -8.31
N LYS A 657 -18.77 18.50 -7.86
CA LYS A 657 -19.27 19.55 -8.76
C LYS A 657 -18.06 20.26 -9.38
N GLY A 658 -17.48 19.66 -10.44
CA GLY A 658 -16.31 20.18 -11.13
C GLY A 658 -15.04 19.36 -10.90
N GLN A 659 -13.94 19.76 -11.50
CA GLN A 659 -12.65 19.10 -11.39
C GLN A 659 -11.96 19.47 -10.07
N MET A 660 -11.65 18.50 -9.23
CA MET A 660 -10.86 18.72 -8.00
C MET A 660 -9.45 19.22 -8.33
N ARG A 661 -8.98 20.14 -7.50
CA ARG A 661 -7.64 20.74 -7.60
C ARG A 661 -6.79 20.36 -6.39
N VAL A 662 -5.50 20.65 -6.46
CA VAL A 662 -4.59 20.53 -5.31
C VAL A 662 -5.06 21.37 -4.13
N SER A 663 -5.68 22.56 -4.40
CA SER A 663 -6.28 23.41 -3.37
C SER A 663 -7.33 22.72 -2.50
N ASP A 664 -8.00 21.68 -3.01
CA ASP A 664 -9.10 20.97 -2.34
C ASP A 664 -8.60 19.78 -1.51
N CYS A 665 -7.28 19.56 -1.46
CA CYS A 665 -6.62 18.44 -0.81
C CYS A 665 -5.82 18.89 0.41
N ASP A 666 -5.39 17.95 1.25
CA ASP A 666 -4.50 18.21 2.39
C ASP A 666 -3.21 18.92 1.96
N LYS A 667 -2.68 18.55 0.78
CA LYS A 667 -1.54 19.26 0.19
C LYS A 667 -1.83 20.74 -0.06
N GLY A 668 -3.06 21.09 -0.40
CA GLY A 668 -3.48 22.48 -0.55
C GLY A 668 -3.44 23.25 0.77
N VAL A 669 -3.80 22.59 1.89
CA VAL A 669 -3.71 23.19 3.23
C VAL A 669 -2.24 23.48 3.57
N GLU A 670 -1.34 22.51 3.34
CA GLU A 670 0.10 22.70 3.55
C GLU A 670 0.67 23.83 2.71
N LEU A 671 0.31 23.91 1.43
CA LEU A 671 0.81 24.94 0.51
C LEU A 671 0.31 26.33 0.90
N ARG A 672 -0.94 26.46 1.32
CA ARG A 672 -1.48 27.75 1.82
C ARG A 672 -0.74 28.20 3.09
N GLU A 673 -0.41 27.28 4.00
CA GLU A 673 0.38 27.64 5.19
C GLU A 673 1.81 28.05 4.81
N GLN A 674 2.45 27.38 3.84
CA GLN A 674 3.76 27.80 3.32
C GLN A 674 3.70 29.18 2.67
N ILE A 675 2.65 29.47 1.90
CA ILE A 675 2.41 30.80 1.31
C ILE A 675 2.30 31.84 2.43
N ARG A 676 1.47 31.59 3.45
CA ARG A 676 1.30 32.48 4.60
C ARG A 676 2.64 32.76 5.32
N GLN A 677 3.48 31.74 5.49
CA GLN A 677 4.79 31.86 6.10
C GLN A 677 5.75 32.74 5.27
N LEU A 678 5.70 32.62 3.93
CA LEU A 678 6.47 33.45 3.02
C LEU A 678 5.96 34.90 3.00
N GLU A 679 4.66 35.12 3.04
CA GLU A 679 4.05 36.45 3.19
C GLU A 679 4.46 37.09 4.52
N MET A 680 4.51 36.33 5.60
CA MET A 680 5.02 36.80 6.91
C MET A 680 6.51 37.17 6.84
N LEU A 681 7.31 36.40 6.09
CA LEU A 681 8.72 36.72 5.86
C LEU A 681 8.88 38.02 5.06
N ILE A 682 8.08 38.24 4.03
CA ILE A 682 8.07 39.49 3.26
C ILE A 682 7.73 40.67 4.17
N ALA A 683 6.68 40.54 5.00
CA ALA A 683 6.33 41.60 5.96
C ALA A 683 7.48 41.89 6.95
N ALA A 684 8.22 40.86 7.39
CA ALA A 684 9.38 41.01 8.27
C ALA A 684 10.57 41.72 7.57
N PHE A 685 10.77 41.54 6.26
CA PHE A 685 11.71 42.31 5.46
C PHE A 685 11.26 43.76 5.28
N GLU A 686 10.01 43.99 4.96
CA GLU A 686 9.43 45.32 4.71
C GLU A 686 9.45 46.20 5.98
N CYS A 687 9.16 45.65 7.16
CA CYS A 687 9.23 46.40 8.43
C CYS A 687 10.67 46.51 9.00
N GLY A 688 11.66 45.87 8.37
CA GLY A 688 13.05 45.91 8.79
C GLY A 688 13.40 45.03 9.99
N LEU A 689 12.47 44.15 10.42
CA LEU A 689 12.71 43.16 11.49
C LEU A 689 13.81 42.16 11.08
N ILE A 690 13.81 41.75 9.82
CA ILE A 690 14.85 40.91 9.22
C ILE A 690 15.44 41.70 8.02
N LYS A 691 16.76 41.65 7.87
CA LYS A 691 17.42 42.29 6.74
C LYS A 691 17.52 41.35 5.54
N GLU A 692 17.22 41.87 4.36
CA GLU A 692 17.45 41.12 3.12
C GLU A 692 18.96 40.90 2.91
N ASN A 693 19.33 39.68 2.46
CA ASN A 693 20.70 39.35 2.12
C ASN A 693 20.93 39.48 0.62
N ASN A 694 21.26 40.68 0.17
CA ASN A 694 21.51 41.03 -1.23
C ASN A 694 22.79 40.40 -1.81
N CYS A 695 23.66 39.76 -1.01
CA CYS A 695 24.86 39.07 -1.50
C CYS A 695 24.57 37.89 -2.39
N TYR A 696 23.35 37.31 -2.33
CA TYR A 696 22.91 36.23 -3.23
C TYR A 696 22.56 36.68 -4.65
N ARG A 697 22.53 37.98 -4.96
CA ARG A 697 22.29 38.47 -6.32
C ARG A 697 23.37 38.09 -7.36
N MET A 698 24.50 37.47 -6.95
CA MET A 698 25.65 37.20 -7.84
C MET A 698 26.20 35.76 -7.78
N VAL A 699 25.43 34.73 -7.47
CA VAL A 699 25.84 33.41 -7.87
C VAL A 699 25.21 33.10 -9.24
N LYS A 700 25.84 33.64 -10.31
CA LYS A 700 25.79 33.00 -11.61
C LYS A 700 26.33 31.59 -11.40
N VAL A 701 25.42 30.58 -11.40
CA VAL A 701 25.83 29.19 -11.57
C VAL A 701 26.70 29.20 -12.85
N PRO A 702 27.98 28.84 -12.76
CA PRO A 702 28.75 28.69 -13.99
C PRO A 702 28.08 27.52 -14.73
N LEU A 703 27.60 27.81 -15.91
CA LEU A 703 27.39 26.77 -16.93
C LEU A 703 28.78 26.16 -17.16
N ASN A 704 29.09 25.10 -16.45
CA ASN A 704 30.27 24.31 -16.75
C ASN A 704 30.04 23.69 -18.13
N ASN A 705 30.67 24.35 -19.12
CA ASN A 705 31.05 23.70 -20.35
C ASN A 705 31.91 22.49 -20.03
N ARG A 706 31.30 21.31 -20.15
CA ARG A 706 31.95 20.10 -20.68
C ARG A 706 30.92 18.98 -20.88
#